data_5773c1bcf2f11646539f416ca44b928a
#
_entry.id   5773c1bcf2f11646539f416ca44b928a
#
_cell.length_a   1.000
_cell.length_b   1.000
_cell.length_c   1.000
_cell.angle_alpha   90.00
_cell.angle_beta   90.00
_cell.angle_gamma   90.00
#
_symmetry.space_group_name_H-M   'P 1'
#
loop_
_entity.id
_entity.type
_entity.pdbx_description
1 polymer ?
#
loop_
_entity_poly.entity_id
_entity_poly.type
_entity_poly.pdbx_seq_one_letter_code
_entity_poly.pdbx_strand_id
1 'polypeptide(L)'
;MKFTLRLVSAIWLSVMLVIGVFAYLQIREERGRLVGDLQRRAMLITEGLSDAIEASSAKQSPAAIERIVKKFGQAQRGIVVYDRFATQRFASPDVAPILPPSLPEVTEAISRNSPTQGFRVLGDRSRFIYATPLMADDQPVGAIAVLQDASHLEHAEWDRWSYNAVRFLVLALVISVIIALIVKFSITRPMAEISQWTRALRSGRPVPPPRNVSDANMFGPLALEVSRLARSMQRAQAAAEQEAALRLSGESIWTEQRLKQFVQMQMNGRLLVVVSNREPVSHVWRGGQIHTQAPASGLVTAMDPVMRACGGVWVAHGSGDADRETVDGRGRIGVPVDDPRYTLRRVWLTKEEEQGYYSGFSNEGLWPLCHIVHTRPVFRPDDWAFYLEVNQKFADTVLDQIKDAESPLVLIQDYHFAPLSALIKAERPDARVAIFWHIPWPNFEAFGICPWQRELLLGMLGADLIGFHTQYYCNNFLETVDRALEARTDWERFAVTRGEHTTSVKPFPISVAPEFVDDPPRVSRAELLRRLGIQAEFLGVGVERIDYTKGLPERIRALRFFFETYPEYRERLVFVQLAAPSRGMIDRYQEIQREVEEGVRELNQAFQTKTWRPFLYLKAHHEHRDIWAYYRHADFCMVTSLHDGMNLVAKEFVSVRDDEDGALILSRFAGASHELRDALIVNPYDLAGMAESIRAALEMPPEERRARMIRMRHSVVDHNIYRWAGLLLSELARIPVESTGAKAS
;
A
#
# COMPACT_ATOMS: atom_id res chain seq x y z
N MET A 1 18.96 -4.98 23.05
CA MET A 1 19.50 -4.54 24.35
C MET A 1 19.28 -3.07 24.66
N LYS A 2 19.63 -2.11 23.77
CA LYS A 2 19.41 -0.67 24.02
C LYS A 2 17.93 -0.25 24.16
N PHE A 3 17.00 -0.85 23.43
CA PHE A 3 15.57 -0.54 23.51
C PHE A 3 14.94 -1.05 24.82
N THR A 4 15.24 -2.29 25.20
CA THR A 4 14.75 -2.88 26.47
C THR A 4 15.25 -2.12 27.68
N LEU A 5 16.52 -1.67 27.64
CA LEU A 5 17.07 -0.85 28.72
C LEU A 5 16.37 0.50 28.85
N ARG A 6 16.06 1.15 27.73
CA ARG A 6 15.31 2.43 27.70
C ARG A 6 13.87 2.26 28.19
N LEU A 7 13.20 1.18 27.81
CA LEU A 7 11.83 0.91 28.24
C LEU A 7 11.78 0.64 29.76
N VAL A 8 12.68 -0.20 30.26
CA VAL A 8 12.79 -0.51 31.72
C VAL A 8 13.11 0.76 32.49
N SER A 9 14.06 1.58 32.04
CA SER A 9 14.40 2.83 32.71
C SER A 9 13.26 3.85 32.69
N ALA A 10 12.50 3.95 31.62
CA ALA A 10 11.34 4.86 31.54
C ALA A 10 10.22 4.41 32.49
N ILE A 11 9.91 3.13 32.56
CA ILE A 11 8.91 2.59 33.51
C ILE A 11 9.37 2.78 34.92
N TRP A 12 10.66 2.50 35.22
CA TRP A 12 11.24 2.73 36.55
C TRP A 12 11.15 4.20 36.98
N LEU A 13 11.50 5.12 36.10
CA LEU A 13 11.40 6.56 36.36
C LEU A 13 9.95 7.00 36.64
N SER A 14 8.99 6.48 35.91
CA SER A 14 7.55 6.76 36.09
C SER A 14 7.06 6.22 37.45
N VAL A 15 7.44 5.03 37.83
CA VAL A 15 7.09 4.42 39.12
C VAL A 15 7.70 5.22 40.27
N MET A 16 8.97 5.62 40.17
CA MET A 16 9.63 6.45 41.16
C MET A 16 8.99 7.80 41.34
N LEU A 17 8.56 8.43 40.22
CA LEU A 17 7.84 9.71 40.24
C LEU A 17 6.49 9.60 40.99
N VAL A 18 5.70 8.58 40.66
CA VAL A 18 4.40 8.33 41.32
C VAL A 18 4.57 8.06 42.83
N ILE A 19 5.55 7.22 43.21
CA ILE A 19 5.85 6.94 44.61
C ILE A 19 6.29 8.22 45.34
N GLY A 20 7.16 9.02 44.75
CA GLY A 20 7.62 10.31 45.31
C GLY A 20 6.49 11.30 45.53
N VAL A 21 5.59 11.46 44.55
CA VAL A 21 4.41 12.32 44.71
C VAL A 21 3.49 11.82 45.81
N PHE A 22 3.23 10.54 45.88
CA PHE A 22 2.37 9.95 46.93
C PHE A 22 2.97 10.12 48.33
N ALA A 23 4.27 9.89 48.50
CA ALA A 23 5.00 10.10 49.75
C ALA A 23 4.89 11.60 50.16
N TYR A 24 5.11 12.52 49.27
CA TYR A 24 4.98 13.97 49.51
C TYR A 24 3.57 14.37 49.98
N LEU A 25 2.55 13.86 49.30
CA LEU A 25 1.15 14.16 49.63
C LEU A 25 0.79 13.60 51.02
N GLN A 26 1.22 12.39 51.37
CA GLN A 26 0.98 11.76 52.66
C GLN A 26 1.63 12.54 53.81
N ILE A 27 2.88 12.95 53.65
CA ILE A 27 3.60 13.75 54.64
C ILE A 27 2.92 15.12 54.84
N ARG A 28 2.50 15.77 53.77
CA ARG A 28 1.81 17.04 53.82
C ARG A 28 0.45 16.95 54.54
N GLU A 29 -0.32 15.90 54.30
CA GLU A 29 -1.60 15.66 55.00
C GLU A 29 -1.43 15.43 56.48
N GLU A 30 -0.44 14.61 56.88
CA GLU A 30 -0.18 14.29 58.27
C GLU A 30 0.34 15.51 59.03
N ARG A 31 1.20 16.32 58.42
CA ARG A 31 1.64 17.58 59.02
C ARG A 31 0.43 18.52 59.26
N GLY A 32 -0.48 18.61 58.29
CA GLY A 32 -1.72 19.39 58.45
C GLY A 32 -2.58 18.93 59.64
N ARG A 33 -2.67 17.58 59.87
CA ARG A 33 -3.43 17.03 61.02
C ARG A 33 -2.77 17.37 62.34
N LEU A 34 -1.46 17.24 62.44
CA LEU A 34 -0.71 17.52 63.67
C LEU A 34 -0.75 19.00 64.04
N VAL A 35 -0.60 19.88 63.08
CA VAL A 35 -0.73 21.34 63.29
C VAL A 35 -2.17 21.69 63.72
N GLY A 36 -3.18 21.12 63.07
CA GLY A 36 -4.58 21.29 63.42
C GLY A 36 -4.91 20.80 64.86
N ASP A 37 -4.25 19.75 65.34
CA ASP A 37 -4.41 19.29 66.71
C ASP A 37 -3.76 20.25 67.74
N LEU A 38 -2.58 20.79 67.45
CA LEU A 38 -1.96 21.81 68.29
C LEU A 38 -2.83 23.08 68.34
N GLN A 39 -3.36 23.51 67.25
CA GLN A 39 -4.25 24.67 67.18
C GLN A 39 -5.53 24.47 68.00
N ARG A 40 -6.22 23.32 67.82
CA ARG A 40 -7.43 22.98 68.58
C ARG A 40 -7.17 22.96 70.10
N ARG A 41 -6.06 22.37 70.51
CA ARG A 41 -5.67 22.33 71.95
C ARG A 41 -5.35 23.72 72.48
N ALA A 42 -4.62 24.53 71.69
CA ALA A 42 -4.30 25.92 72.11
C ALA A 42 -5.57 26.76 72.22
N MET A 43 -6.47 26.64 71.25
CA MET A 43 -7.74 27.33 71.23
C MET A 43 -8.60 27.04 72.49
N LEU A 44 -8.83 25.74 72.77
CA LEU A 44 -9.62 25.36 73.96
C LEU A 44 -9.00 25.82 75.25
N ILE A 45 -7.69 25.87 75.39
CA ILE A 45 -6.99 26.38 76.55
C ILE A 45 -7.14 27.89 76.65
N THR A 46 -7.04 28.58 75.54
CA THR A 46 -7.12 30.06 75.50
C THR A 46 -8.52 30.56 75.79
N GLU A 47 -9.57 29.93 75.25
CA GLU A 47 -10.97 30.25 75.56
C GLU A 47 -11.26 30.10 77.05
N GLY A 48 -10.93 28.93 77.62
CA GLY A 48 -11.18 28.74 79.07
C GLY A 48 -10.37 29.64 79.98
N LEU A 49 -9.21 30.09 79.49
CA LEU A 49 -8.40 31.07 80.30
C LEU A 49 -8.81 32.54 80.08
N SER A 50 -9.26 32.87 78.90
CA SER A 50 -9.73 34.22 78.56
C SER A 50 -10.87 34.63 79.48
N ASP A 51 -11.89 33.78 79.59
CA ASP A 51 -13.05 34.03 80.47
C ASP A 51 -12.62 34.22 81.93
N ALA A 52 -11.66 33.38 82.41
CA ALA A 52 -11.17 33.48 83.80
C ALA A 52 -10.32 34.71 84.06
N ILE A 53 -9.52 35.12 83.08
CA ILE A 53 -8.66 36.32 83.17
C ILE A 53 -9.50 37.56 82.99
N GLU A 54 -10.45 37.63 82.12
CA GLU A 54 -11.38 38.76 81.93
C GLU A 54 -12.20 38.97 83.17
N ALA A 55 -12.75 37.90 83.76
CA ALA A 55 -13.47 38.04 85.07
C ALA A 55 -12.58 38.48 86.21
N SER A 56 -11.28 38.16 86.18
CA SER A 56 -10.34 38.61 87.23
C SER A 56 -9.79 40.00 86.99
N SER A 57 -9.72 40.46 85.74
CA SER A 57 -9.35 41.83 85.31
C SER A 57 -10.44 42.78 85.73
N ALA A 58 -11.70 42.45 85.55
CA ALA A 58 -12.85 43.27 86.00
C ALA A 58 -12.87 43.51 87.55
N LYS A 59 -12.28 42.56 88.31
CA LYS A 59 -12.13 42.70 89.77
C LYS A 59 -10.83 43.38 90.17
N GLN A 60 -10.04 43.94 89.28
CA GLN A 60 -8.75 44.64 89.55
C GLN A 60 -7.77 43.82 90.46
N SER A 61 -7.72 42.52 90.37
CA SER A 61 -6.88 41.69 91.21
C SER A 61 -5.67 41.04 90.43
N PRO A 62 -4.50 41.71 90.33
CA PRO A 62 -3.31 41.23 89.64
C PRO A 62 -2.83 39.89 90.21
N ALA A 63 -2.96 39.67 91.54
CA ALA A 63 -2.56 38.39 92.18
C ALA A 63 -3.43 37.18 91.78
N ALA A 64 -4.66 37.40 91.30
CA ALA A 64 -5.52 36.35 90.79
C ALA A 64 -5.08 35.92 89.40
N ILE A 65 -4.73 36.87 88.52
CA ILE A 65 -4.22 36.60 87.18
C ILE A 65 -2.90 35.87 87.26
N GLU A 66 -1.98 36.29 88.11
CA GLU A 66 -0.70 35.62 88.33
C GLU A 66 -0.86 34.15 88.79
N ARG A 67 -1.82 33.90 89.70
CA ARG A 67 -2.16 32.54 90.11
C ARG A 67 -2.73 31.70 89.04
N ILE A 68 -3.56 32.22 88.17
CA ILE A 68 -4.12 31.52 87.01
C ILE A 68 -2.99 31.14 86.06
N VAL A 69 -2.12 32.05 85.66
CA VAL A 69 -1.01 31.86 84.78
C VAL A 69 0.00 30.80 85.35
N LYS A 70 0.31 30.82 86.63
CA LYS A 70 1.17 29.86 87.32
C LYS A 70 0.51 28.47 87.39
N LYS A 71 -0.78 28.37 87.66
CA LYS A 71 -1.52 27.12 87.82
C LYS A 71 -1.68 26.38 86.51
N PHE A 72 -1.93 27.07 85.42
CA PHE A 72 -2.19 26.44 84.10
C PHE A 72 -0.96 26.40 83.21
N GLY A 73 0.10 27.18 83.53
CA GLY A 73 1.42 27.01 82.87
C GLY A 73 2.20 25.84 83.45
N GLN A 74 2.31 24.77 82.73
CA GLN A 74 3.10 23.57 83.06
C GLN A 74 4.26 23.40 82.06
N ALA A 75 5.25 22.53 82.38
CA ALA A 75 6.52 22.35 81.68
C ALA A 75 6.44 22.21 80.14
N GLN A 76 5.30 21.85 79.58
CA GLN A 76 5.06 21.75 78.11
C GLN A 76 4.14 22.83 77.55
N ARG A 77 3.60 23.72 78.39
CA ARG A 77 2.64 24.76 78.02
C ARG A 77 3.02 26.03 78.74
N GLY A 78 3.44 27.01 77.93
CA GLY A 78 3.66 28.39 78.46
C GLY A 78 2.39 29.23 78.26
N ILE A 79 2.03 30.01 79.22
CA ILE A 79 0.93 30.99 79.15
C ILE A 79 1.52 32.33 79.45
N VAL A 80 1.18 33.30 78.59
CA VAL A 80 1.63 34.69 78.75
C VAL A 80 0.46 35.65 78.55
N VAL A 81 0.35 36.62 79.38
CA VAL A 81 -0.66 37.65 79.30
C VAL A 81 0.04 38.98 79.00
N TYR A 82 -0.44 39.66 78.02
CA TYR A 82 0.06 40.93 77.47
C TYR A 82 -0.97 42.00 77.65
N ASP A 83 -0.51 43.27 77.85
CA ASP A 83 -1.37 44.45 77.86
C ASP A 83 -1.71 44.94 76.43
N ARG A 84 -2.50 45.97 76.24
CA ARG A 84 -2.91 46.56 74.97
C ARG A 84 -1.74 47.05 74.08
N PHE A 85 -0.57 47.26 74.71
CA PHE A 85 0.67 47.66 74.00
C PHE A 85 1.57 46.47 73.67
N ALA A 86 1.06 45.21 73.76
CA ALA A 86 1.78 43.98 73.61
C ALA A 86 2.98 43.87 74.58
N THR A 87 2.95 44.55 75.76
CA THR A 87 3.97 44.42 76.77
C THR A 87 3.59 43.26 77.69
N GLN A 88 4.55 42.38 77.99
CA GLN A 88 4.34 41.23 78.88
C GLN A 88 3.98 41.68 80.29
N ARG A 89 2.86 41.22 80.83
CA ARG A 89 2.39 41.50 82.20
C ARG A 89 2.62 40.28 83.10
N PHE A 90 2.20 39.11 82.66
CA PHE A 90 2.36 37.88 83.44
C PHE A 90 2.80 36.79 82.49
N ALA A 91 3.76 35.91 82.92
CA ALA A 91 4.20 34.74 82.20
C ALA A 91 4.37 33.57 83.11
N SER A 92 4.11 32.41 82.64
CA SER A 92 4.42 31.14 83.32
C SER A 92 5.94 31.00 83.51
N PRO A 93 6.44 30.35 84.58
CA PRO A 93 7.86 30.30 84.93
C PRO A 93 8.71 29.60 83.80
N ASP A 94 8.11 28.67 83.03
CA ASP A 94 8.80 27.90 82.04
C ASP A 94 9.12 28.66 80.73
N VAL A 95 8.37 29.75 80.48
CA VAL A 95 8.57 30.54 79.30
C VAL A 95 9.10 31.91 79.52
N ALA A 96 8.89 32.47 80.76
CA ALA A 96 9.34 33.79 81.11
C ALA A 96 10.82 34.10 80.78
N PRO A 97 11.80 33.15 80.96
CA PRO A 97 13.21 33.45 80.70
C PRO A 97 13.57 33.48 79.19
N ILE A 98 12.72 32.92 78.35
CA ILE A 98 13.01 32.70 76.90
C ILE A 98 12.17 33.59 75.98
N LEU A 99 11.30 34.42 76.57
CA LEU A 99 10.40 35.28 75.77
C LEU A 99 11.13 36.52 75.29
N PRO A 100 10.94 36.89 74.00
CA PRO A 100 11.37 38.18 73.50
C PRO A 100 10.47 39.29 74.03
N PRO A 101 10.90 40.57 73.98
CA PRO A 101 10.16 41.68 74.50
C PRO A 101 8.75 41.80 73.95
N SER A 102 8.52 41.38 72.72
CA SER A 102 7.20 41.28 72.09
C SER A 102 7.15 40.05 71.16
N LEU A 103 5.97 39.46 71.05
CA LEU A 103 5.68 38.40 70.09
C LEU A 103 4.85 38.97 68.92
N PRO A 104 5.27 38.87 67.65
CA PRO A 104 4.49 39.41 66.56
C PRO A 104 3.06 38.84 66.50
N GLU A 105 2.87 37.57 66.88
CA GLU A 105 1.58 36.90 66.94
C GLU A 105 0.65 37.61 67.91
N VAL A 106 1.18 38.14 69.05
CA VAL A 106 0.42 38.89 70.04
C VAL A 106 0.07 40.28 69.51
N THR A 107 1.03 40.97 68.91
CA THR A 107 0.82 42.28 68.32
C THR A 107 -0.24 42.22 67.23
N GLU A 108 -0.20 41.20 66.40
CA GLU A 108 -1.14 40.93 65.33
C GLU A 108 -2.54 40.59 65.88
N ALA A 109 -2.62 39.77 66.95
CA ALA A 109 -3.85 39.36 67.58
C ALA A 109 -4.59 40.64 68.19
N ILE A 110 -3.84 41.50 68.80
CA ILE A 110 -4.43 42.81 69.35
C ILE A 110 -4.84 43.71 68.22
N SER A 111 -4.02 43.91 67.19
CA SER A 111 -4.30 44.84 66.08
C SER A 111 -5.43 44.38 65.16
N ARG A 112 -5.57 43.11 64.92
CA ARG A 112 -6.61 42.47 64.06
C ARG A 112 -7.88 42.11 64.83
N ASN A 113 -7.85 42.24 66.12
CA ASN A 113 -8.92 41.78 67.02
C ASN A 113 -9.37 40.33 66.71
N SER A 114 -8.44 39.49 66.40
CA SER A 114 -8.70 38.10 66.02
C SER A 114 -7.53 37.17 66.42
N PRO A 115 -7.79 35.92 66.75
CA PRO A 115 -6.75 34.96 67.08
C PRO A 115 -5.70 34.82 65.99
N THR A 116 -4.42 34.74 66.40
CA THR A 116 -3.27 34.56 65.52
C THR A 116 -2.42 33.36 65.97
N GLN A 117 -1.67 32.77 65.03
CA GLN A 117 -0.85 31.63 65.35
C GLN A 117 0.46 31.66 64.56
N GLY A 118 1.51 31.04 65.12
CA GLY A 118 2.78 30.94 64.44
C GLY A 118 3.71 29.91 65.10
N PHE A 119 4.77 29.57 64.40
CA PHE A 119 5.85 28.73 64.93
C PHE A 119 7.08 29.60 65.13
N ARG A 120 7.70 29.48 66.34
CA ARG A 120 8.95 30.18 66.67
C ARG A 120 9.87 29.30 67.45
N VAL A 121 11.13 29.46 67.18
CA VAL A 121 12.19 28.87 68.05
C VAL A 121 12.41 29.85 69.18
N LEU A 122 12.07 29.41 70.38
CA LEU A 122 12.27 30.15 71.63
C LEU A 122 13.13 29.32 72.58
N GLY A 123 14.34 29.85 72.85
CA GLY A 123 15.39 29.05 73.49
C GLY A 123 15.94 27.96 72.54
N ASP A 124 15.93 26.72 73.02
CA ASP A 124 16.40 25.52 72.31
C ASP A 124 15.27 24.71 71.63
N ARG A 125 14.02 25.20 71.70
CA ARG A 125 12.85 24.46 71.23
C ARG A 125 11.97 25.19 70.27
N SER A 126 11.44 24.49 69.28
CA SER A 126 10.39 24.98 68.40
C SER A 126 9.06 24.99 69.13
N ARG A 127 8.40 26.13 69.20
CA ARG A 127 7.13 26.33 69.93
C ARG A 127 6.06 26.82 68.97
N PHE A 128 4.87 26.22 69.09
CA PHE A 128 3.64 26.71 68.49
C PHE A 128 3.03 27.77 69.37
N ILE A 129 2.82 28.95 68.86
CA ILE A 129 2.25 30.11 69.57
C ILE A 129 0.85 30.31 69.04
N TYR A 130 -0.11 30.39 69.94
CA TYR A 130 -1.49 30.79 69.64
C TYR A 130 -1.87 31.96 70.58
N ALA A 131 -2.16 33.12 69.94
CA ALA A 131 -2.47 34.33 70.69
C ALA A 131 -3.91 34.75 70.38
N THR A 132 -4.66 35.06 71.41
CA THR A 132 -6.06 35.57 71.36
C THR A 132 -6.18 36.89 72.07
N PRO A 133 -6.88 37.89 71.51
CA PRO A 133 -7.12 39.16 72.22
C PRO A 133 -7.99 38.94 73.45
N LEU A 134 -7.70 39.68 74.54
CA LEU A 134 -8.53 39.77 75.72
C LEU A 134 -9.41 40.97 75.58
N MET A 135 -10.71 40.80 75.83
CA MET A 135 -11.73 41.84 75.60
C MET A 135 -12.29 42.38 76.89
N ALA A 136 -12.52 43.64 76.93
CA ALA A 136 -13.34 44.26 77.96
C ALA A 136 -14.16 45.39 77.30
N ASP A 137 -15.48 45.40 77.52
CA ASP A 137 -16.42 46.34 76.90
C ASP A 137 -16.23 46.47 75.37
N ASP A 138 -16.09 45.33 74.67
CA ASP A 138 -15.86 45.20 73.19
C ASP A 138 -14.59 45.93 72.71
N GLN A 139 -13.63 46.20 73.58
CA GLN A 139 -12.30 46.71 73.20
C GLN A 139 -11.20 45.80 73.64
N PRO A 140 -10.16 45.60 72.83
CA PRO A 140 -9.04 44.75 73.20
C PRO A 140 -8.18 45.40 74.27
N VAL A 141 -8.20 44.85 75.45
CA VAL A 141 -7.42 45.32 76.61
C VAL A 141 -6.07 44.65 76.76
N GLY A 142 -5.82 43.60 75.98
CA GLY A 142 -4.59 42.88 75.99
C GLY A 142 -4.70 41.62 75.08
N ALA A 143 -3.82 40.68 75.32
CA ALA A 143 -3.88 39.35 74.65
C ALA A 143 -3.35 38.29 75.61
N ILE A 144 -3.81 37.04 75.37
CA ILE A 144 -3.27 35.85 75.98
C ILE A 144 -2.58 35.04 74.92
N ALA A 145 -1.37 34.63 75.16
CA ALA A 145 -0.64 33.72 74.27
C ALA A 145 -0.38 32.40 74.99
N VAL A 146 -0.73 31.29 74.28
CA VAL A 146 -0.42 29.94 74.74
C VAL A 146 0.70 29.38 73.82
N LEU A 147 1.79 29.00 74.51
CA LEU A 147 2.97 28.45 73.84
C LEU A 147 3.02 26.93 74.10
N GLN A 148 3.04 26.14 73.06
CA GLN A 148 3.15 24.67 73.16
C GLN A 148 4.47 24.19 72.53
N ASP A 149 5.10 23.20 73.13
CA ASP A 149 6.30 22.56 72.59
C ASP A 149 5.94 21.82 71.26
N ALA A 150 6.57 22.22 70.17
CA ALA A 150 6.38 21.64 68.84
C ALA A 150 7.64 20.90 68.34
N SER A 151 8.65 20.72 69.18
CA SER A 151 9.91 20.10 68.82
C SER A 151 9.72 18.63 68.37
N HIS A 152 8.68 17.96 68.83
CA HIS A 152 8.33 16.60 68.42
C HIS A 152 7.88 16.51 66.94
N LEU A 153 7.47 17.63 66.34
CA LEU A 153 7.09 17.65 64.92
C LEU A 153 8.32 17.41 64.00
N GLU A 154 9.44 18.05 64.33
CA GLU A 154 10.68 17.97 63.56
C GLU A 154 11.33 16.57 63.66
N HIS A 155 11.36 16.00 64.85
CA HIS A 155 11.93 14.65 65.06
C HIS A 155 11.04 13.57 64.47
N ALA A 156 9.73 13.69 64.59
CA ALA A 156 8.80 12.70 64.00
C ALA A 156 8.79 12.74 62.49
N GLU A 157 9.08 13.90 61.87
CA GLU A 157 9.23 13.97 60.38
C GLU A 157 10.45 13.19 59.91
N TRP A 158 11.60 13.26 60.54
CA TRP A 158 12.83 12.61 60.14
C TRP A 158 12.77 11.09 60.30
N ASP A 159 12.27 10.57 61.38
CA ASP A 159 12.12 9.14 61.63
C ASP A 159 11.13 8.48 60.66
N ARG A 160 10.04 9.18 60.37
CA ARG A 160 9.05 8.73 59.38
C ARG A 160 9.56 8.83 57.93
N TRP A 161 10.32 9.89 57.64
CA TRP A 161 10.97 10.03 56.32
C TRP A 161 11.92 8.85 56.08
N SER A 162 12.75 8.48 57.01
CA SER A 162 13.70 7.38 56.90
C SER A 162 13.00 6.02 56.77
N TYR A 163 11.97 5.77 57.56
CA TYR A 163 11.17 4.55 57.51
C TYR A 163 10.41 4.42 56.16
N ASN A 164 9.76 5.46 55.76
CA ASN A 164 9.06 5.49 54.46
C ASN A 164 10.03 5.38 53.28
N ALA A 165 11.18 6.02 53.32
CA ALA A 165 12.22 5.92 52.30
C ALA A 165 12.70 4.48 52.12
N VAL A 166 12.97 3.76 53.22
CA VAL A 166 13.35 2.35 53.14
C VAL A 166 12.22 1.49 52.56
N ARG A 167 10.99 1.70 53.00
CA ARG A 167 9.82 0.97 52.50
C ARG A 167 9.59 1.20 51.01
N PHE A 168 9.70 2.46 50.54
CA PHE A 168 9.57 2.82 49.13
C PHE A 168 10.72 2.24 48.30
N LEU A 169 11.93 2.21 48.81
CA LEU A 169 13.09 1.64 48.14
C LEU A 169 12.93 0.13 47.93
N VAL A 170 12.43 -0.59 48.95
CA VAL A 170 12.13 -2.01 48.86
C VAL A 170 11.01 -2.26 47.85
N LEU A 171 9.92 -1.47 47.88
CA LEU A 171 8.82 -1.60 46.97
C LEU A 171 9.26 -1.32 45.51
N ALA A 172 10.06 -0.27 45.29
CA ALA A 172 10.63 0.05 43.98
C ALA A 172 11.53 -1.07 43.46
N LEU A 173 12.33 -1.69 44.32
CA LEU A 173 13.18 -2.84 43.96
C LEU A 173 12.33 -4.04 43.55
N VAL A 174 11.29 -4.39 44.31
CA VAL A 174 10.37 -5.51 43.97
C VAL A 174 9.66 -5.26 42.64
N ILE A 175 9.09 -4.06 42.43
CA ILE A 175 8.45 -3.71 41.21
C ILE A 175 9.44 -3.78 40.04
N SER A 176 10.65 -3.28 40.19
CA SER A 176 11.70 -3.32 39.16
C SER A 176 12.07 -4.76 38.76
N VAL A 177 12.18 -5.66 39.74
CA VAL A 177 12.45 -7.09 39.48
C VAL A 177 11.28 -7.73 38.72
N ILE A 178 10.03 -7.46 39.13
CA ILE A 178 8.84 -7.97 38.44
C ILE A 178 8.80 -7.47 36.99
N ILE A 179 9.00 -6.17 36.76
CA ILE A 179 9.02 -5.59 35.41
C ILE A 179 10.15 -6.21 34.57
N ALA A 180 11.35 -6.36 35.14
CA ALA A 180 12.48 -6.99 34.45
C ALA A 180 12.17 -8.43 34.04
N LEU A 181 11.50 -9.19 34.89
CA LEU A 181 11.06 -10.55 34.59
C LEU A 181 9.98 -10.58 33.49
N ILE A 182 8.97 -9.71 33.59
CA ILE A 182 7.93 -9.62 32.57
C ILE A 182 8.55 -9.26 31.19
N VAL A 183 9.39 -8.22 31.13
CA VAL A 183 10.06 -7.83 29.88
C VAL A 183 10.95 -8.94 29.34
N LYS A 184 11.68 -9.63 30.19
CA LYS A 184 12.55 -10.75 29.80
C LYS A 184 11.75 -11.92 29.20
N PHE A 185 10.67 -12.34 29.85
CA PHE A 185 9.91 -13.53 29.44
C PHE A 185 8.84 -13.24 28.40
N SER A 186 8.19 -12.05 28.41
CA SER A 186 7.12 -11.71 27.50
C SER A 186 7.61 -11.03 26.22
N ILE A 187 8.80 -10.40 26.21
CA ILE A 187 9.29 -9.64 25.04
C ILE A 187 10.65 -10.15 24.55
N THR A 188 11.66 -10.14 25.43
CA THR A 188 13.05 -10.33 24.98
C THR A 188 13.32 -11.75 24.50
N ARG A 189 12.83 -12.74 25.24
CA ARG A 189 13.03 -14.16 24.91
C ARG A 189 12.27 -14.58 23.66
N PRO A 190 10.95 -14.29 23.47
CA PRO A 190 10.23 -14.60 22.24
C PRO A 190 10.81 -13.91 21.01
N MET A 191 11.21 -12.63 21.11
CA MET A 191 11.88 -11.93 20.01
C MET A 191 13.22 -12.56 19.60
N ALA A 192 14.00 -13.02 20.57
CA ALA A 192 15.26 -13.70 20.28
C ALA A 192 15.02 -15.05 19.59
N GLU A 193 14.03 -15.81 20.04
CA GLU A 193 13.64 -17.09 19.44
C GLU A 193 13.11 -16.91 18.01
N ILE A 194 12.24 -15.91 17.73
CA ILE A 194 11.78 -15.57 16.39
C ILE A 194 12.94 -15.12 15.50
N SER A 195 13.87 -14.31 16.02
CA SER A 195 15.03 -13.86 15.27
C SER A 195 16.01 -14.98 14.91
N GLN A 196 16.19 -15.96 15.80
CA GLN A 196 17.00 -17.16 15.53
C GLN A 196 16.32 -18.06 14.50
N TRP A 197 15.01 -18.23 14.63
CA TRP A 197 14.22 -19.02 13.73
C TRP A 197 14.17 -18.42 12.30
N THR A 198 13.98 -17.10 12.16
CA THR A 198 14.07 -16.40 10.86
C THR A 198 15.45 -16.53 10.23
N ARG A 199 16.53 -16.51 11.01
CA ARG A 199 17.88 -16.75 10.46
C ARG A 199 18.06 -18.19 9.99
N ALA A 200 17.54 -19.17 10.74
CA ALA A 200 17.58 -20.57 10.34
C ALA A 200 16.77 -20.85 9.07
N LEU A 201 15.58 -20.23 8.93
CA LEU A 201 14.79 -20.29 7.71
C LEU A 201 15.51 -19.66 6.49
N ARG A 202 16.19 -18.52 6.69
CA ARG A 202 16.98 -17.87 5.65
C ARG A 202 18.19 -18.68 5.20
N SER A 203 18.71 -19.57 6.03
CA SER A 203 19.79 -20.51 5.69
C SER A 203 19.30 -21.81 5.05
N GLY A 204 18.01 -21.92 4.70
CA GLY A 204 17.42 -23.08 4.04
C GLY A 204 17.18 -24.30 4.95
N ARG A 205 17.32 -24.17 6.27
CA ARG A 205 17.09 -25.31 7.20
C ARG A 205 15.60 -25.35 7.59
N PRO A 206 14.91 -26.48 7.39
CA PRO A 206 13.55 -26.65 7.87
C PRO A 206 13.56 -26.79 9.42
N VAL A 207 13.25 -25.71 10.11
CA VAL A 207 13.14 -25.70 11.57
C VAL A 207 11.68 -25.43 11.94
N PRO A 208 11.05 -26.28 12.79
CA PRO A 208 9.68 -26.03 13.22
C PRO A 208 9.59 -24.71 14.02
N PRO A 209 8.40 -24.08 14.04
CA PRO A 209 8.19 -22.84 14.77
C PRO A 209 8.48 -23.05 16.28
N PRO A 210 8.97 -22.02 16.97
CA PRO A 210 9.28 -22.11 18.39
C PRO A 210 8.03 -22.49 19.22
N ARG A 211 8.15 -23.49 20.08
CA ARG A 211 7.03 -23.99 20.90
C ARG A 211 6.42 -22.96 21.86
N ASN A 212 7.16 -21.89 22.17
CA ASN A 212 6.74 -20.84 23.10
C ASN A 212 5.97 -19.69 22.44
N VAL A 213 5.73 -19.74 21.13
CA VAL A 213 4.99 -18.73 20.36
C VAL A 213 3.67 -19.36 19.95
N SER A 214 2.74 -19.47 20.90
CA SER A 214 1.36 -19.92 20.64
C SER A 214 0.47 -18.73 20.25
N ASP A 215 -0.68 -19.03 19.64
CA ASP A 215 -1.69 -18.02 19.21
C ASP A 215 -2.19 -17.10 20.34
N ALA A 216 -1.98 -17.50 21.60
CA ALA A 216 -2.34 -16.74 22.78
C ALA A 216 -1.30 -15.66 23.19
N ASN A 217 -0.12 -15.61 22.57
CA ASN A 217 0.94 -14.67 22.92
C ASN A 217 0.96 -13.48 21.94
N MET A 218 1.37 -12.31 22.45
CA MET A 218 1.47 -11.05 21.69
C MET A 218 2.24 -11.17 20.35
N PHE A 219 3.10 -12.18 20.19
CA PHE A 219 3.89 -12.46 18.99
C PHE A 219 3.37 -13.64 18.16
N GLY A 220 2.23 -14.23 18.52
CA GLY A 220 1.58 -15.31 17.79
C GLY A 220 1.28 -14.94 16.33
N PRO A 221 0.61 -13.79 16.06
CA PRO A 221 0.35 -13.32 14.69
C PRO A 221 1.62 -13.15 13.85
N LEU A 222 2.69 -12.58 14.44
CA LEU A 222 3.97 -12.39 13.76
C LEU A 222 4.66 -13.73 13.42
N ALA A 223 4.60 -14.70 14.30
CA ALA A 223 5.18 -16.02 14.04
C ALA A 223 4.39 -16.81 13.00
N LEU A 224 3.07 -16.66 12.98
CA LEU A 224 2.22 -17.19 11.92
C LEU A 224 2.59 -16.58 10.56
N GLU A 225 2.78 -15.26 10.50
CA GLU A 225 3.14 -14.54 9.27
C GLU A 225 4.52 -14.99 8.76
N VAL A 226 5.50 -15.08 9.64
CA VAL A 226 6.84 -15.61 9.29
C VAL A 226 6.77 -17.07 8.84
N SER A 227 5.93 -17.91 9.46
CA SER A 227 5.72 -19.31 9.04
C SER A 227 5.12 -19.41 7.65
N ARG A 228 4.21 -18.49 7.30
CA ARG A 228 3.55 -18.44 6.00
C ARG A 228 4.51 -17.94 4.92
N LEU A 229 5.27 -16.89 5.21
CA LEU A 229 6.32 -16.39 4.34
C LEU A 229 7.37 -17.48 4.04
N ALA A 230 7.79 -18.21 5.07
CA ALA A 230 8.73 -19.32 4.92
C ALA A 230 8.18 -20.45 4.02
N ARG A 231 6.90 -20.82 4.20
CA ARG A 231 6.24 -21.80 3.33
C ARG A 231 6.10 -21.31 1.89
N SER A 232 5.81 -20.02 1.70
CA SER A 232 5.77 -19.39 0.38
C SER A 232 7.15 -19.41 -0.29
N MET A 233 8.21 -19.04 0.45
CA MET A 233 9.58 -19.11 -0.06
C MET A 233 10.02 -20.55 -0.39
N GLN A 234 9.69 -21.53 0.46
CA GLN A 234 9.99 -22.94 0.18
C GLN A 234 9.26 -23.46 -1.05
N ARG A 235 7.98 -23.08 -1.26
CA ARG A 235 7.24 -23.43 -2.47
C ARG A 235 7.83 -22.75 -3.71
N ALA A 236 8.21 -21.48 -3.61
CA ALA A 236 8.87 -20.77 -4.71
C ALA A 236 10.24 -21.38 -5.02
N GLN A 237 11.00 -21.78 -4.01
CA GLN A 237 12.28 -22.43 -4.18
C GLN A 237 12.13 -23.86 -4.76
N ALA A 238 11.16 -24.65 -4.28
CA ALA A 238 10.87 -25.96 -4.84
C ALA A 238 10.37 -25.86 -6.29
N ALA A 239 9.55 -24.86 -6.62
CA ALA A 239 9.14 -24.58 -7.99
C ALA A 239 10.32 -24.17 -8.87
N ALA A 240 11.23 -23.34 -8.35
CA ALA A 240 12.46 -22.94 -9.06
C ALA A 240 13.44 -24.12 -9.25
N GLU A 241 13.56 -24.99 -8.26
CA GLU A 241 14.38 -26.22 -8.34
C GLU A 241 13.78 -27.23 -9.32
N GLN A 242 12.46 -27.40 -9.31
CA GLN A 242 11.73 -28.22 -10.28
C GLN A 242 11.87 -27.65 -11.68
N GLU A 243 11.81 -26.34 -11.84
CA GLU A 243 12.03 -25.66 -13.11
C GLU A 243 13.50 -25.76 -13.56
N ALA A 244 14.47 -25.64 -12.64
CA ALA A 244 15.88 -25.85 -12.93
C ALA A 244 16.16 -27.29 -13.34
N ALA A 245 15.52 -28.29 -12.74
CA ALA A 245 15.62 -29.69 -13.12
C ALA A 245 15.03 -29.93 -14.54
N LEU A 246 13.91 -29.28 -14.87
CA LEU A 246 13.32 -29.32 -16.21
C LEU A 246 14.22 -28.61 -17.26
N ARG A 247 14.95 -27.57 -16.86
CA ARG A 247 15.96 -26.91 -17.72
C ARG A 247 17.17 -27.83 -18.03
N LEU A 248 17.60 -28.60 -17.04
CA LEU A 248 18.72 -29.53 -17.20
C LEU A 248 18.36 -30.73 -18.10
N SER A 249 17.08 -31.07 -18.23
CA SER A 249 16.60 -32.18 -19.10
C SER A 249 16.46 -31.82 -20.58
N GLY A 250 16.82 -30.59 -21.00
CA GLY A 250 16.70 -30.15 -22.40
C GLY A 250 15.28 -29.86 -22.89
N GLU A 251 14.26 -30.07 -22.03
CA GLU A 251 12.83 -29.82 -22.32
C GLU A 251 12.35 -28.48 -21.80
N SER A 252 13.23 -27.47 -21.64
CA SER A 252 12.97 -26.29 -20.84
C SER A 252 12.08 -25.24 -21.51
N ILE A 253 12.09 -25.16 -22.85
CA ILE A 253 11.36 -24.12 -23.57
C ILE A 253 9.93 -24.57 -23.85
N TRP A 254 8.96 -23.69 -23.48
CA TRP A 254 7.58 -23.92 -23.87
C TRP A 254 7.39 -23.61 -25.35
N THR A 255 6.83 -24.61 -26.10
CA THR A 255 6.49 -24.54 -27.52
C THR A 255 5.00 -24.79 -27.72
N GLU A 256 4.47 -24.52 -28.89
CA GLU A 256 3.09 -24.87 -29.27
C GLU A 256 2.80 -26.36 -28.99
N GLN A 257 3.69 -27.23 -29.41
CA GLN A 257 3.55 -28.69 -29.21
C GLN A 257 3.53 -29.08 -27.74
N ARG A 258 4.38 -28.47 -26.91
CA ARG A 258 4.41 -28.73 -25.46
C ARG A 258 3.12 -28.23 -24.78
N LEU A 259 2.63 -27.03 -25.14
CA LEU A 259 1.35 -26.52 -24.63
C LEU A 259 0.20 -27.46 -25.02
N LYS A 260 0.17 -27.95 -26.27
CA LYS A 260 -0.85 -28.90 -26.74
C LYS A 260 -0.86 -30.20 -25.93
N GLN A 261 0.29 -30.78 -25.69
CA GLN A 261 0.43 -32.01 -24.87
C GLN A 261 0.02 -31.74 -23.41
N PHE A 262 0.45 -30.61 -22.85
CA PHE A 262 0.12 -30.23 -21.49
C PHE A 262 -1.39 -30.02 -21.31
N VAL A 263 -2.04 -29.31 -22.22
CA VAL A 263 -3.47 -29.10 -22.23
C VAL A 263 -4.25 -30.38 -22.32
N GLN A 264 -3.85 -31.31 -23.22
CA GLN A 264 -4.47 -32.63 -23.35
C GLN A 264 -4.40 -33.44 -22.05
N MET A 265 -3.28 -33.40 -21.33
CA MET A 265 -3.12 -34.10 -20.06
C MET A 265 -3.89 -33.43 -18.89
N GLN A 266 -3.89 -32.10 -18.81
CA GLN A 266 -4.47 -31.38 -17.67
C GLN A 266 -5.97 -31.11 -17.82
N MET A 267 -6.43 -30.88 -19.02
CA MET A 267 -7.85 -30.56 -19.26
C MET A 267 -8.77 -31.78 -19.38
N ASN A 268 -8.20 -32.98 -19.57
CA ASN A 268 -8.99 -34.23 -19.67
C ASN A 268 -10.20 -34.13 -20.62
N GLY A 269 -10.04 -33.50 -21.78
CA GLY A 269 -11.10 -33.31 -22.77
C GLY A 269 -12.12 -32.21 -22.47
N ARG A 270 -11.92 -31.40 -21.42
CA ARG A 270 -12.80 -30.26 -21.10
C ARG A 270 -12.72 -29.21 -22.19
N LEU A 271 -13.87 -28.60 -22.48
CA LEU A 271 -13.96 -27.51 -23.47
C LEU A 271 -13.30 -26.25 -22.92
N LEU A 272 -12.41 -25.65 -23.72
CA LEU A 272 -11.88 -24.30 -23.49
C LEU A 272 -12.69 -23.30 -24.31
N VAL A 273 -13.20 -22.25 -23.65
CA VAL A 273 -13.82 -21.10 -24.29
C VAL A 273 -13.01 -19.84 -23.94
N VAL A 274 -12.49 -19.15 -24.95
CA VAL A 274 -11.85 -17.85 -24.79
C VAL A 274 -12.83 -16.76 -25.22
N VAL A 275 -12.92 -15.69 -24.45
CA VAL A 275 -13.80 -14.55 -24.76
C VAL A 275 -12.97 -13.28 -24.87
N SER A 276 -13.09 -12.56 -25.98
CA SER A 276 -12.46 -11.25 -26.13
C SER A 276 -13.32 -10.29 -26.98
N ASN A 277 -13.08 -8.98 -26.86
CA ASN A 277 -13.78 -8.03 -27.70
C ASN A 277 -13.33 -8.13 -29.17
N ARG A 278 -12.03 -8.26 -29.42
CA ARG A 278 -11.48 -8.39 -30.77
C ARG A 278 -11.46 -9.85 -31.23
N GLU A 279 -11.94 -10.08 -32.45
CA GLU A 279 -11.86 -11.36 -33.13
C GLU A 279 -10.45 -11.61 -33.72
N PRO A 280 -10.04 -12.88 -33.89
CA PRO A 280 -8.72 -13.22 -34.48
C PRO A 280 -8.63 -12.91 -35.96
N VAL A 281 -9.72 -13.00 -36.68
CA VAL A 281 -9.82 -12.69 -38.11
C VAL A 281 -11.11 -11.97 -38.40
N SER A 282 -11.08 -10.94 -39.23
CA SER A 282 -12.25 -10.26 -39.76
C SER A 282 -12.32 -10.38 -41.28
N HIS A 283 -13.51 -10.27 -41.83
CA HIS A 283 -13.76 -10.34 -43.25
C HIS A 283 -14.35 -9.01 -43.73
N VAL A 284 -13.73 -8.45 -44.74
CA VAL A 284 -14.13 -7.13 -45.28
C VAL A 284 -14.30 -7.17 -46.79
N TRP A 285 -15.25 -6.40 -47.30
CA TRP A 285 -15.43 -6.24 -48.70
C TRP A 285 -14.37 -5.29 -49.30
N ARG A 286 -13.63 -5.78 -50.32
CA ARG A 286 -12.70 -4.97 -51.11
C ARG A 286 -12.87 -5.29 -52.58
N GLY A 287 -13.21 -4.31 -53.40
CA GLY A 287 -13.41 -4.51 -54.83
C GLY A 287 -14.47 -5.57 -55.20
N GLY A 288 -15.48 -5.79 -54.34
CA GLY A 288 -16.53 -6.78 -54.56
C GLY A 288 -16.14 -8.21 -54.19
N GLN A 289 -14.98 -8.41 -53.56
CA GLN A 289 -14.52 -9.70 -53.03
C GLN A 289 -14.33 -9.62 -51.50
N ILE A 290 -14.54 -10.74 -50.83
CA ILE A 290 -14.32 -10.86 -49.40
C ILE A 290 -12.84 -11.12 -49.15
N HIS A 291 -12.21 -10.27 -48.35
CA HIS A 291 -10.83 -10.41 -47.95
C HIS A 291 -10.75 -10.70 -46.44
N THR A 292 -9.98 -11.71 -46.09
CA THR A 292 -9.63 -12.02 -44.69
C THR A 292 -8.48 -11.12 -44.25
N GLN A 293 -8.60 -10.49 -43.08
CA GLN A 293 -7.54 -9.68 -42.49
C GLN A 293 -7.41 -9.97 -41.00
N ALA A 294 -6.18 -9.99 -40.48
CA ALA A 294 -5.92 -10.03 -39.06
C ALA A 294 -6.00 -8.60 -38.48
N PRO A 295 -6.78 -8.36 -37.43
CA PRO A 295 -6.85 -7.04 -36.82
C PRO A 295 -5.54 -6.69 -36.09
N ALA A 296 -5.17 -5.41 -36.10
CA ALA A 296 -4.02 -4.89 -35.34
C ALA A 296 -4.32 -4.94 -33.84
N SER A 297 -3.97 -6.03 -33.18
CA SER A 297 -4.22 -6.21 -31.75
C SER A 297 -3.14 -7.11 -31.12
N GLY A 298 -2.38 -6.57 -30.18
CA GLY A 298 -1.41 -7.36 -29.42
C GLY A 298 -2.06 -8.54 -28.70
N LEU A 299 -3.31 -8.39 -28.23
CA LEU A 299 -4.06 -9.49 -27.61
C LEU A 299 -4.29 -10.64 -28.61
N VAL A 300 -4.75 -10.31 -29.84
CA VAL A 300 -4.99 -11.31 -30.88
C VAL A 300 -3.68 -12.02 -31.25
N THR A 301 -2.61 -11.26 -31.45
CA THR A 301 -1.29 -11.78 -31.78
C THR A 301 -0.77 -12.74 -30.69
N ALA A 302 -1.04 -12.45 -29.42
CA ALA A 302 -0.65 -13.30 -28.31
C ALA A 302 -1.55 -14.54 -28.18
N MET A 303 -2.86 -14.41 -28.38
CA MET A 303 -3.84 -15.47 -28.11
C MET A 303 -4.05 -16.45 -29.27
N ASP A 304 -3.87 -16.02 -30.52
CA ASP A 304 -4.06 -16.92 -31.68
C ASP A 304 -3.15 -18.16 -31.64
N PRO A 305 -1.82 -18.06 -31.34
CA PRO A 305 -0.96 -19.21 -31.12
C PRO A 305 -1.44 -20.13 -30.00
N VAL A 306 -1.97 -19.57 -28.93
CA VAL A 306 -2.53 -20.34 -27.81
C VAL A 306 -3.75 -21.15 -28.26
N MET A 307 -4.69 -20.52 -28.97
CA MET A 307 -5.89 -21.17 -29.46
C MET A 307 -5.58 -22.24 -30.52
N ARG A 308 -4.58 -22.03 -31.37
CA ARG A 308 -4.11 -23.04 -32.30
C ARG A 308 -3.55 -24.31 -31.58
N ALA A 309 -2.84 -24.09 -30.46
CA ALA A 309 -2.32 -25.19 -29.65
C ALA A 309 -3.40 -25.91 -28.85
N CYS A 310 -4.32 -25.16 -28.22
CA CYS A 310 -5.31 -25.67 -27.27
C CYS A 310 -6.58 -26.20 -27.97
N GLY A 311 -6.96 -25.61 -29.10
CA GLY A 311 -8.30 -25.80 -29.68
C GLY A 311 -9.39 -25.10 -28.87
N GLY A 312 -10.65 -25.50 -29.11
CA GLY A 312 -11.80 -24.96 -28.38
C GLY A 312 -12.57 -23.90 -29.14
N VAL A 313 -13.22 -22.97 -28.44
CA VAL A 313 -14.07 -21.91 -29.01
C VAL A 313 -13.55 -20.56 -28.61
N TRP A 314 -13.45 -19.65 -29.59
CA TRP A 314 -13.17 -18.23 -29.33
C TRP A 314 -14.44 -17.41 -29.59
N VAL A 315 -15.00 -16.79 -28.55
CA VAL A 315 -16.18 -15.93 -28.63
C VAL A 315 -15.70 -14.49 -28.75
N ALA A 316 -16.10 -13.77 -29.82
CA ALA A 316 -15.68 -12.41 -30.07
C ALA A 316 -16.72 -11.59 -30.85
N HIS A 317 -16.60 -10.26 -30.81
CA HIS A 317 -17.44 -9.37 -31.62
C HIS A 317 -17.03 -9.46 -33.09
N GLY A 318 -17.97 -9.76 -33.98
CA GLY A 318 -17.79 -9.73 -35.43
C GLY A 318 -17.88 -8.29 -35.92
N SER A 319 -16.73 -7.71 -36.29
CA SER A 319 -16.57 -6.29 -36.62
C SER A 319 -16.39 -6.01 -38.13
N GLY A 320 -16.12 -7.04 -38.91
CA GLY A 320 -15.97 -6.94 -40.36
C GLY A 320 -17.30 -6.84 -41.08
N ASP A 321 -17.36 -6.00 -42.10
CA ASP A 321 -18.57 -5.76 -42.89
C ASP A 321 -19.03 -6.94 -43.74
N ALA A 322 -18.12 -7.95 -43.94
CA ALA A 322 -18.42 -9.22 -44.62
C ALA A 322 -18.45 -10.42 -43.66
N ASP A 323 -18.37 -10.20 -42.35
CA ASP A 323 -18.31 -11.30 -41.38
C ASP A 323 -19.56 -12.16 -41.32
N ARG A 324 -20.74 -11.56 -41.56
CA ARG A 324 -22.02 -12.27 -41.57
C ARG A 324 -22.16 -13.27 -42.71
N GLU A 325 -21.51 -13.02 -43.86
CA GLU A 325 -21.52 -13.89 -45.03
C GLU A 325 -20.57 -15.07 -44.92
N THR A 326 -19.65 -15.03 -43.93
CA THR A 326 -18.57 -16.05 -43.80
C THR A 326 -18.82 -17.08 -42.72
N VAL A 327 -19.93 -16.97 -42.01
CA VAL A 327 -20.24 -17.85 -40.85
C VAL A 327 -21.40 -18.82 -41.17
N ASP A 328 -21.48 -19.89 -40.37
CA ASP A 328 -22.63 -20.81 -40.40
C ASP A 328 -23.89 -20.15 -39.79
N GLY A 329 -25.03 -20.86 -39.85
CA GLY A 329 -26.32 -20.37 -39.31
C GLY A 329 -26.30 -20.13 -37.78
N ARG A 330 -25.23 -20.53 -37.08
CA ARG A 330 -25.00 -20.27 -35.66
C ARG A 330 -23.93 -19.21 -35.42
N GLY A 331 -23.45 -18.52 -36.48
CA GLY A 331 -22.41 -17.50 -36.38
C GLY A 331 -21.00 -18.03 -36.08
N ARG A 332 -20.68 -19.25 -36.55
CA ARG A 332 -19.40 -19.91 -36.30
C ARG A 332 -18.60 -20.05 -37.59
N ILE A 333 -17.27 -19.99 -37.47
CA ILE A 333 -16.32 -20.27 -38.54
C ILE A 333 -15.08 -20.95 -37.94
N GLY A 334 -14.49 -21.89 -38.70
CA GLY A 334 -13.22 -22.51 -38.34
C GLY A 334 -12.04 -21.56 -38.61
N VAL A 335 -11.06 -21.50 -37.73
CA VAL A 335 -9.87 -20.66 -37.86
C VAL A 335 -8.60 -21.49 -37.65
N PRO A 336 -7.58 -21.36 -38.52
CA PRO A 336 -7.58 -20.72 -39.86
C PRO A 336 -8.64 -21.32 -40.78
N VAL A 337 -9.09 -20.58 -41.77
CA VAL A 337 -10.17 -21.04 -42.67
C VAL A 337 -9.78 -22.30 -43.45
N ASP A 338 -8.51 -22.36 -43.87
CA ASP A 338 -7.98 -23.48 -44.71
C ASP A 338 -7.56 -24.73 -43.89
N ASP A 339 -7.21 -24.57 -42.61
CA ASP A 339 -6.83 -25.65 -41.68
C ASP A 339 -7.36 -25.36 -40.27
N PRO A 340 -8.66 -25.57 -40.02
CA PRO A 340 -9.29 -25.19 -38.77
C PRO A 340 -8.68 -25.86 -37.54
N ARG A 341 -8.16 -25.06 -36.62
CA ARG A 341 -7.59 -25.50 -35.33
C ARG A 341 -8.51 -25.23 -34.16
N TYR A 342 -9.35 -24.20 -34.27
CA TYR A 342 -10.37 -23.85 -33.28
C TYR A 342 -11.58 -23.20 -33.99
N THR A 343 -12.67 -23.00 -33.24
CA THR A 343 -13.90 -22.38 -33.75
C THR A 343 -13.99 -20.93 -33.26
N LEU A 344 -14.17 -19.97 -34.17
CA LEU A 344 -14.58 -18.61 -33.83
C LEU A 344 -16.10 -18.53 -33.82
N ARG A 345 -16.69 -18.08 -32.71
CA ARG A 345 -18.12 -17.79 -32.54
C ARG A 345 -18.31 -16.29 -32.44
N ARG A 346 -18.98 -15.67 -33.40
CA ARG A 346 -19.16 -14.23 -33.46
C ARG A 346 -20.40 -13.77 -32.70
N VAL A 347 -20.27 -12.67 -31.96
CA VAL A 347 -21.35 -11.90 -31.33
C VAL A 347 -21.63 -10.68 -32.17
N TRP A 348 -22.89 -10.41 -32.47
CA TRP A 348 -23.28 -9.29 -33.29
C TRP A 348 -23.75 -8.13 -32.42
N LEU A 349 -23.15 -6.97 -32.60
CA LEU A 349 -23.53 -5.72 -31.92
C LEU A 349 -24.14 -4.74 -32.92
N THR A 350 -25.07 -3.92 -32.45
CA THR A 350 -25.49 -2.71 -33.23
C THR A 350 -24.43 -1.62 -33.11
N LYS A 351 -24.53 -0.59 -33.90
CA LYS A 351 -23.59 0.55 -33.80
C LYS A 351 -23.73 1.30 -32.49
N GLU A 352 -24.97 1.43 -32.01
CA GLU A 352 -25.29 2.07 -30.72
C GLU A 352 -24.68 1.28 -29.55
N GLU A 353 -24.81 -0.04 -29.56
CA GLU A 353 -24.18 -0.93 -28.57
C GLU A 353 -22.66 -0.83 -28.62
N GLU A 354 -22.04 -0.88 -29.79
CA GLU A 354 -20.60 -0.72 -29.93
C GLU A 354 -20.15 0.66 -29.46
N GLN A 355 -20.91 1.70 -29.77
CA GLN A 355 -20.59 3.05 -29.34
C GLN A 355 -20.64 3.18 -27.80
N GLY A 356 -21.72 2.75 -27.15
CA GLY A 356 -21.87 2.88 -25.70
C GLY A 356 -20.95 1.94 -24.93
N TYR A 357 -20.91 0.66 -25.31
CA TYR A 357 -20.10 -0.35 -24.65
C TYR A 357 -18.60 -0.14 -24.87
N TYR A 358 -18.15 -0.08 -26.15
CA TYR A 358 -16.73 -0.06 -26.49
C TYR A 358 -16.17 1.35 -26.44
N SER A 359 -16.75 2.30 -27.21
CA SER A 359 -16.21 3.67 -27.26
C SER A 359 -16.46 4.41 -25.96
N GLY A 360 -17.68 4.37 -25.43
CA GLY A 360 -18.09 5.07 -24.22
C GLY A 360 -17.52 4.45 -22.96
N PHE A 361 -18.20 3.47 -22.39
CA PHE A 361 -17.84 2.97 -21.06
C PHE A 361 -16.42 2.36 -20.99
N SER A 362 -16.04 1.54 -21.97
CA SER A 362 -14.72 0.91 -21.97
C SER A 362 -13.60 1.92 -22.24
N ASN A 363 -13.70 2.76 -23.26
CA ASN A 363 -12.55 3.54 -23.75
C ASN A 363 -12.55 5.02 -23.36
N GLU A 364 -13.70 5.62 -23.04
CA GLU A 364 -13.77 6.94 -22.40
C GLU A 364 -13.90 6.84 -20.87
N GLY A 365 -14.37 5.72 -20.33
CA GLY A 365 -14.49 5.47 -18.90
C GLY A 365 -13.30 4.69 -18.31
N LEU A 366 -13.28 3.36 -18.50
CA LEU A 366 -12.32 2.46 -17.84
C LEU A 366 -10.86 2.64 -18.30
N TRP A 367 -10.63 2.88 -19.58
CA TRP A 367 -9.28 3.04 -20.12
C TRP A 367 -8.52 4.19 -19.47
N PRO A 368 -9.01 5.45 -19.44
CA PRO A 368 -8.30 6.53 -18.75
C PRO A 368 -8.29 6.37 -17.23
N LEU A 369 -9.33 5.79 -16.62
CA LEU A 369 -9.39 5.47 -15.21
C LEU A 369 -8.21 4.60 -14.77
N CYS A 370 -7.96 3.52 -15.52
CA CYS A 370 -6.96 2.52 -15.17
C CYS A 370 -5.53 2.94 -15.50
N HIS A 371 -5.33 3.76 -16.53
CA HIS A 371 -3.98 4.18 -16.95
C HIS A 371 -3.42 5.37 -16.15
N ILE A 372 -4.22 6.15 -15.44
CA ILE A 372 -3.80 7.28 -14.57
C ILE A 372 -2.86 8.27 -15.31
N VAL A 373 -3.14 8.58 -16.58
CA VAL A 373 -2.34 9.51 -17.38
C VAL A 373 -2.95 10.92 -17.43
N HIS A 374 -3.63 11.31 -16.35
CA HIS A 374 -4.28 12.62 -16.18
C HIS A 374 -5.36 12.98 -17.22
N THR A 375 -5.83 11.99 -17.98
CA THR A 375 -7.02 12.11 -18.79
C THR A 375 -8.24 11.77 -17.94
N ARG A 376 -9.22 12.68 -17.86
CA ARG A 376 -10.41 12.46 -17.05
C ARG A 376 -11.29 11.38 -17.66
N PRO A 377 -11.67 10.34 -16.89
CA PRO A 377 -12.67 9.38 -17.31
C PRO A 377 -14.03 10.07 -17.52
N VAL A 378 -14.77 9.60 -18.51
CA VAL A 378 -16.14 10.02 -18.76
C VAL A 378 -17.08 8.86 -18.47
N PHE A 379 -18.03 9.08 -17.58
CA PHE A 379 -19.02 8.08 -17.18
C PHE A 379 -20.43 8.58 -17.51
N ARG A 380 -21.12 7.87 -18.41
CA ARG A 380 -22.50 8.14 -18.81
C ARG A 380 -23.38 6.94 -18.43
N PRO A 381 -24.56 7.15 -17.84
CA PRO A 381 -25.48 6.04 -17.49
C PRO A 381 -25.88 5.19 -18.70
N ASP A 382 -26.07 5.80 -19.86
CA ASP A 382 -26.46 5.07 -21.08
C ASP A 382 -25.32 4.16 -21.56
N ASP A 383 -24.06 4.62 -21.50
CA ASP A 383 -22.90 3.80 -21.84
C ASP A 383 -22.76 2.60 -20.89
N TRP A 384 -23.05 2.81 -19.59
CA TRP A 384 -23.11 1.73 -18.61
C TRP A 384 -24.21 0.72 -18.91
N ALA A 385 -25.39 1.19 -19.32
CA ALA A 385 -26.49 0.30 -19.70
C ALA A 385 -26.10 -0.56 -20.90
N PHE A 386 -25.51 0.01 -21.93
CA PHE A 386 -24.97 -0.75 -23.07
C PHE A 386 -23.85 -1.70 -22.67
N TYR A 387 -22.99 -1.32 -21.73
CA TYR A 387 -21.94 -2.19 -21.23
C TYR A 387 -22.53 -3.44 -20.57
N LEU A 388 -23.59 -3.31 -19.79
CA LEU A 388 -24.28 -4.45 -19.19
C LEU A 388 -25.02 -5.29 -20.25
N GLU A 389 -25.72 -4.66 -21.19
CA GLU A 389 -26.47 -5.37 -22.25
C GLU A 389 -25.54 -6.20 -23.13
N VAL A 390 -24.42 -5.63 -23.56
CA VAL A 390 -23.42 -6.34 -24.38
C VAL A 390 -22.80 -7.49 -23.59
N ASN A 391 -22.47 -7.29 -22.30
CA ASN A 391 -21.97 -8.38 -21.47
C ASN A 391 -23.00 -9.51 -21.32
N GLN A 392 -24.29 -9.20 -21.25
CA GLN A 392 -25.34 -10.24 -21.24
C GLN A 392 -25.37 -11.00 -22.58
N LYS A 393 -25.27 -10.34 -23.73
CA LYS A 393 -25.18 -11.01 -25.05
C LYS A 393 -23.99 -11.96 -25.16
N PHE A 394 -22.84 -11.54 -24.61
CA PHE A 394 -21.67 -12.40 -24.54
C PHE A 394 -21.89 -13.59 -23.58
N ALA A 395 -22.52 -13.35 -22.43
CA ALA A 395 -22.86 -14.43 -21.50
C ALA A 395 -23.77 -15.46 -22.15
N ASP A 396 -24.88 -15.05 -22.78
CA ASP A 396 -25.80 -15.93 -23.47
C ASP A 396 -25.11 -16.75 -24.57
N THR A 397 -24.20 -16.09 -25.30
CA THR A 397 -23.40 -16.77 -26.35
C THR A 397 -22.46 -17.82 -25.75
N VAL A 398 -21.74 -17.49 -24.68
CA VAL A 398 -20.86 -18.43 -23.99
C VAL A 398 -21.65 -19.59 -23.42
N LEU A 399 -22.76 -19.34 -22.74
CA LEU A 399 -23.64 -20.34 -22.16
C LEU A 399 -24.19 -21.32 -23.21
N ASP A 400 -24.56 -20.82 -24.42
CA ASP A 400 -24.93 -21.69 -25.54
C ASP A 400 -23.78 -22.61 -25.99
N GLN A 401 -22.51 -22.13 -25.97
CA GLN A 401 -21.36 -22.94 -26.37
C GLN A 401 -20.98 -24.00 -25.29
N ILE A 402 -21.23 -23.74 -24.02
CA ILE A 402 -20.86 -24.64 -22.91
C ILE A 402 -22.03 -25.48 -22.39
N LYS A 403 -23.23 -25.40 -22.97
CA LYS A 403 -24.43 -26.06 -22.45
C LYS A 403 -24.29 -27.56 -22.24
N ASP A 404 -23.62 -28.24 -23.17
CA ASP A 404 -23.42 -29.69 -23.18
C ASP A 404 -22.02 -30.10 -22.64
N ALA A 405 -21.19 -29.14 -22.22
CA ALA A 405 -19.85 -29.41 -21.71
C ALA A 405 -19.86 -29.61 -20.19
N GLU A 406 -19.12 -30.61 -19.71
CA GLU A 406 -18.90 -30.88 -18.31
C GLU A 406 -17.73 -30.07 -17.77
N SER A 407 -17.96 -29.28 -16.71
CA SER A 407 -16.94 -28.44 -16.06
C SER A 407 -16.04 -27.66 -17.06
N PRO A 408 -16.63 -26.88 -17.97
CA PRO A 408 -15.87 -26.16 -19.01
C PRO A 408 -14.94 -25.12 -18.40
N LEU A 409 -13.89 -24.76 -19.15
CA LEU A 409 -12.95 -23.70 -18.80
C LEU A 409 -13.27 -22.47 -19.64
N VAL A 410 -13.56 -21.34 -18.99
CA VAL A 410 -13.85 -20.07 -19.64
C VAL A 410 -12.77 -19.07 -19.29
N LEU A 411 -12.06 -18.55 -20.28
CA LEU A 411 -11.00 -17.56 -20.12
C LEU A 411 -11.42 -16.24 -20.77
N ILE A 412 -11.85 -15.30 -19.93
CA ILE A 412 -12.31 -13.97 -20.33
C ILE A 412 -11.11 -13.04 -20.44
N GLN A 413 -11.08 -12.24 -21.52
CA GLN A 413 -9.96 -11.33 -21.80
C GLN A 413 -10.41 -9.87 -21.67
N ASP A 414 -9.76 -9.16 -20.74
CA ASP A 414 -9.70 -7.72 -20.63
C ASP A 414 -10.95 -7.01 -20.04
N TYR A 415 -10.77 -5.72 -19.79
CA TYR A 415 -11.66 -4.80 -19.05
C TYR A 415 -13.06 -4.60 -19.70
N HIS A 416 -13.25 -5.08 -20.89
CA HIS A 416 -14.54 -5.04 -21.57
C HIS A 416 -15.60 -5.93 -20.90
N PHE A 417 -15.20 -6.86 -20.04
CA PHE A 417 -16.02 -7.96 -19.59
C PHE A 417 -16.04 -8.15 -18.05
N ALA A 418 -15.92 -7.07 -17.29
CA ALA A 418 -15.93 -7.18 -15.82
C ALA A 418 -17.16 -7.91 -15.25
N PRO A 419 -18.41 -7.71 -15.75
CA PRO A 419 -19.59 -8.41 -15.25
C PRO A 419 -19.71 -9.87 -15.71
N LEU A 420 -19.04 -10.25 -16.81
CA LEU A 420 -19.26 -11.49 -17.52
C LEU A 420 -19.01 -12.73 -16.66
N SER A 421 -18.03 -12.71 -15.77
CA SER A 421 -17.71 -13.83 -14.89
C SER A 421 -18.89 -14.18 -13.99
N ALA A 422 -19.51 -13.18 -13.37
CA ALA A 422 -20.67 -13.39 -12.50
C ALA A 422 -21.87 -13.89 -13.28
N LEU A 423 -22.11 -13.36 -14.48
CA LEU A 423 -23.22 -13.80 -15.35
C LEU A 423 -23.09 -15.28 -15.74
N ILE A 424 -21.90 -15.74 -16.09
CA ILE A 424 -21.64 -17.14 -16.44
C ILE A 424 -21.80 -18.04 -15.19
N LYS A 425 -21.21 -17.67 -14.07
CA LYS A 425 -21.25 -18.48 -12.83
C LYS A 425 -22.66 -18.59 -12.24
N ALA A 426 -23.54 -17.62 -12.44
CA ALA A 426 -24.93 -17.67 -12.00
C ALA A 426 -25.68 -18.84 -12.66
N GLU A 427 -25.45 -19.11 -13.94
CA GLU A 427 -26.13 -20.17 -14.70
C GLU A 427 -25.34 -21.50 -14.71
N ARG A 428 -23.99 -21.41 -14.67
CA ARG A 428 -23.08 -22.57 -14.73
C ARG A 428 -22.06 -22.50 -13.57
N PRO A 429 -22.46 -22.81 -12.35
CA PRO A 429 -21.57 -22.83 -11.18
C PRO A 429 -20.43 -23.86 -11.32
N ASP A 430 -20.61 -24.91 -12.13
CA ASP A 430 -19.61 -25.92 -12.46
C ASP A 430 -18.54 -25.45 -13.46
N ALA A 431 -18.77 -24.36 -14.20
CA ALA A 431 -17.77 -23.79 -15.08
C ALA A 431 -16.62 -23.17 -14.26
N ARG A 432 -15.38 -23.41 -14.71
CA ARG A 432 -14.21 -22.70 -14.16
C ARG A 432 -13.96 -21.45 -14.97
N VAL A 433 -14.11 -20.30 -14.35
CA VAL A 433 -14.05 -19.00 -15.00
C VAL A 433 -12.82 -18.25 -14.56
N ALA A 434 -11.99 -17.83 -15.50
CA ALA A 434 -10.91 -16.88 -15.28
C ALA A 434 -11.18 -15.58 -16.06
N ILE A 435 -10.85 -14.45 -15.45
CA ILE A 435 -10.74 -13.17 -16.16
C ILE A 435 -9.29 -12.68 -16.10
N PHE A 436 -8.73 -12.33 -17.26
CA PHE A 436 -7.42 -11.74 -17.37
C PHE A 436 -7.55 -10.27 -17.76
N TRP A 437 -7.08 -9.38 -16.88
CA TRP A 437 -7.15 -7.94 -17.04
C TRP A 437 -5.85 -7.40 -17.61
N HIS A 438 -5.87 -6.95 -18.87
CA HIS A 438 -4.66 -6.58 -19.61
C HIS A 438 -4.17 -5.16 -19.39
N ILE A 439 -5.01 -4.27 -18.89
CA ILE A 439 -4.62 -2.89 -18.58
C ILE A 439 -4.15 -2.77 -17.13
N PRO A 440 -3.47 -1.68 -16.74
CA PRO A 440 -3.11 -1.47 -15.34
C PRO A 440 -4.34 -1.50 -14.43
N TRP A 441 -4.18 -2.00 -13.19
CA TRP A 441 -5.16 -1.75 -12.15
C TRP A 441 -4.65 -0.62 -11.27
N PRO A 442 -5.40 0.50 -11.16
CA PRO A 442 -4.96 1.67 -10.41
C PRO A 442 -5.07 1.45 -8.89
N ASN A 443 -4.60 2.41 -8.09
CA ASN A 443 -4.87 2.42 -6.66
C ASN A 443 -6.37 2.65 -6.37
N PHE A 444 -6.77 2.40 -5.12
CA PHE A 444 -8.15 2.53 -4.68
C PHE A 444 -8.73 3.94 -4.93
N GLU A 445 -7.95 4.99 -4.64
CA GLU A 445 -8.40 6.37 -4.77
C GLU A 445 -8.75 6.72 -6.23
N ALA A 446 -7.95 6.25 -7.18
CA ALA A 446 -8.23 6.46 -8.60
C ALA A 446 -9.43 5.62 -9.06
N PHE A 447 -9.49 4.32 -8.71
CA PHE A 447 -10.61 3.47 -9.11
C PHE A 447 -11.93 3.89 -8.45
N GLY A 448 -11.87 4.45 -7.25
CA GLY A 448 -13.00 4.89 -6.44
C GLY A 448 -13.86 6.00 -7.06
N ILE A 449 -13.35 6.70 -8.10
CA ILE A 449 -14.16 7.70 -8.82
C ILE A 449 -15.17 7.09 -9.80
N CYS A 450 -15.08 5.77 -10.08
CA CYS A 450 -16.04 5.08 -10.93
C CYS A 450 -17.39 4.95 -10.21
N PRO A 451 -18.50 5.47 -10.79
CA PRO A 451 -19.83 5.37 -10.17
C PRO A 451 -20.29 3.93 -9.93
N TRP A 452 -19.88 3.01 -10.80
CA TRP A 452 -20.24 1.57 -10.75
C TRP A 452 -19.08 0.69 -10.29
N GLN A 453 -18.23 1.24 -9.43
CA GLN A 453 -17.08 0.54 -8.83
C GLN A 453 -17.51 -0.80 -8.20
N ARG A 454 -18.58 -0.76 -7.42
CA ARG A 454 -19.07 -1.93 -6.69
C ARG A 454 -19.55 -3.04 -7.62
N GLU A 455 -20.31 -2.69 -8.65
CA GLU A 455 -20.85 -3.61 -9.64
C GLU A 455 -19.73 -4.26 -10.47
N LEU A 456 -18.73 -3.48 -10.88
CA LEU A 456 -17.57 -4.00 -11.60
C LEU A 456 -16.79 -5.03 -10.75
N LEU A 457 -16.50 -4.67 -9.49
CA LEU A 457 -15.80 -5.57 -8.58
C LEU A 457 -16.59 -6.85 -8.31
N LEU A 458 -17.90 -6.74 -8.08
CA LEU A 458 -18.76 -7.90 -7.86
C LEU A 458 -18.83 -8.80 -9.10
N GLY A 459 -18.86 -8.20 -10.28
CA GLY A 459 -18.81 -8.93 -11.55
C GLY A 459 -17.50 -9.70 -11.72
N MET A 460 -16.38 -9.08 -11.47
CA MET A 460 -15.06 -9.72 -11.55
C MET A 460 -14.88 -10.82 -10.49
N LEU A 461 -15.36 -10.60 -9.26
CA LEU A 461 -15.32 -11.58 -8.17
C LEU A 461 -16.26 -12.79 -8.38
N GLY A 462 -17.04 -12.81 -9.45
CA GLY A 462 -17.68 -14.03 -9.94
C GLY A 462 -16.69 -15.02 -10.57
N ALA A 463 -15.48 -14.60 -10.94
CA ALA A 463 -14.46 -15.49 -11.46
C ALA A 463 -13.80 -16.33 -10.35
N ASP A 464 -13.36 -17.52 -10.70
CA ASP A 464 -12.54 -18.37 -9.83
C ASP A 464 -11.08 -17.91 -9.79
N LEU A 465 -10.62 -17.27 -10.87
CA LEU A 465 -9.26 -16.74 -11.01
C LEU A 465 -9.27 -15.37 -11.71
N ILE A 466 -8.63 -14.39 -11.10
CA ILE A 466 -8.35 -13.10 -11.73
C ILE A 466 -6.84 -13.00 -11.99
N GLY A 467 -6.47 -12.75 -13.24
CA GLY A 467 -5.09 -12.57 -13.67
C GLY A 467 -4.76 -11.11 -13.98
N PHE A 468 -3.59 -10.66 -13.53
CA PHE A 468 -2.98 -9.39 -13.90
C PHE A 468 -1.55 -9.64 -14.42
N HIS A 469 -0.92 -8.62 -15.01
CA HIS A 469 0.46 -8.76 -15.48
C HIS A 469 1.49 -8.75 -14.35
N THR A 470 1.26 -7.98 -13.30
CA THR A 470 2.24 -7.76 -12.23
C THR A 470 1.63 -7.97 -10.85
N GLN A 471 2.48 -8.33 -9.89
CA GLN A 471 2.08 -8.42 -8.49
C GLN A 471 1.55 -7.09 -7.95
N TYR A 472 2.08 -5.96 -8.44
CA TYR A 472 1.62 -4.64 -8.06
C TYR A 472 0.13 -4.42 -8.38
N TYR A 473 -0.33 -4.84 -9.56
CA TYR A 473 -1.76 -4.75 -9.93
C TYR A 473 -2.63 -5.70 -9.12
N CYS A 474 -2.13 -6.89 -8.77
CA CYS A 474 -2.82 -7.79 -7.86
C CYS A 474 -3.04 -7.13 -6.48
N ASN A 475 -2.01 -6.50 -5.94
CA ASN A 475 -2.08 -5.81 -4.65
C ASN A 475 -3.09 -4.65 -4.68
N ASN A 476 -3.03 -3.82 -5.73
CA ASN A 476 -3.97 -2.71 -5.90
C ASN A 476 -5.42 -3.20 -6.02
N PHE A 477 -5.66 -4.31 -6.73
CA PHE A 477 -6.98 -4.91 -6.84
C PHE A 477 -7.49 -5.39 -5.49
N LEU A 478 -6.67 -6.13 -4.73
CA LEU A 478 -7.03 -6.61 -3.39
C LEU A 478 -7.32 -5.46 -2.44
N GLU A 479 -6.51 -4.39 -2.46
CA GLU A 479 -6.76 -3.19 -1.67
C GLU A 479 -8.08 -2.50 -2.07
N THR A 480 -8.36 -2.44 -3.38
CA THR A 480 -9.61 -1.87 -3.88
C THR A 480 -10.82 -2.66 -3.40
N VAL A 481 -10.75 -3.99 -3.42
CA VAL A 481 -11.82 -4.87 -2.93
C VAL A 481 -12.00 -4.72 -1.42
N ASP A 482 -10.92 -4.75 -0.65
CA ASP A 482 -10.94 -4.65 0.80
C ASP A 482 -11.62 -3.36 1.29
N ARG A 483 -11.40 -2.25 0.57
CA ARG A 483 -11.98 -0.95 0.91
C ARG A 483 -13.39 -0.73 0.37
N ALA A 484 -13.73 -1.32 -0.78
CA ALA A 484 -15.00 -1.06 -1.47
C ALA A 484 -16.10 -2.06 -1.12
N LEU A 485 -15.76 -3.26 -0.68
CA LEU A 485 -16.69 -4.35 -0.48
C LEU A 485 -16.56 -5.00 0.91
N GLU A 486 -17.69 -5.52 1.43
CA GLU A 486 -17.67 -6.44 2.56
C GLU A 486 -17.27 -7.84 2.05
N ALA A 487 -15.96 -8.10 2.01
CA ALA A 487 -15.38 -9.37 1.59
C ALA A 487 -14.18 -9.71 2.48
N ARG A 488 -13.88 -10.98 2.62
CA ARG A 488 -12.68 -11.42 3.33
C ARG A 488 -11.51 -11.47 2.36
N THR A 489 -10.58 -10.52 2.48
CA THR A 489 -9.35 -10.48 1.69
C THR A 489 -8.25 -11.25 2.39
N ASP A 490 -7.72 -12.30 1.74
CA ASP A 490 -6.56 -13.08 2.19
C ASP A 490 -5.31 -12.63 1.42
N TRP A 491 -4.55 -11.71 2.03
CA TRP A 491 -3.32 -11.15 1.47
C TRP A 491 -2.18 -12.15 1.28
N GLU A 492 -2.23 -13.28 1.97
CA GLU A 492 -1.18 -14.29 1.91
C GLU A 492 -1.41 -15.29 0.78
N ARG A 493 -2.67 -15.61 0.54
CA ARG A 493 -3.08 -16.49 -0.54
C ARG A 493 -3.41 -15.74 -1.81
N PHE A 494 -3.43 -14.40 -1.73
CA PHE A 494 -3.92 -13.54 -2.80
C PHE A 494 -5.30 -13.99 -3.26
N ALA A 495 -6.25 -13.99 -2.34
CA ALA A 495 -7.60 -14.46 -2.60
C ALA A 495 -8.64 -13.59 -1.90
N VAL A 496 -9.82 -13.53 -2.48
CA VAL A 496 -11.00 -12.87 -1.92
C VAL A 496 -12.08 -13.91 -1.70
N THR A 497 -12.59 -14.02 -0.49
CA THR A 497 -13.72 -14.90 -0.17
C THR A 497 -14.97 -14.07 0.10
N ARG A 498 -16.06 -14.38 -0.59
CA ARG A 498 -17.38 -13.77 -0.43
C ARG A 498 -18.44 -14.85 -0.38
N GLY A 499 -19.10 -15.01 0.78
CA GLY A 499 -19.93 -16.17 1.03
C GLY A 499 -19.11 -17.46 0.96
N GLU A 500 -19.54 -18.40 0.12
CA GLU A 500 -18.84 -19.67 -0.10
C GLU A 500 -17.84 -19.62 -1.29
N HIS A 501 -17.92 -18.58 -2.13
CA HIS A 501 -17.06 -18.44 -3.29
C HIS A 501 -15.71 -17.77 -2.93
N THR A 502 -14.63 -18.34 -3.45
CA THR A 502 -13.27 -17.80 -3.30
C THR A 502 -12.63 -17.56 -4.66
N THR A 503 -12.25 -16.32 -4.93
CA THR A 503 -11.55 -15.88 -6.12
C THR A 503 -10.06 -15.74 -5.83
N SER A 504 -9.22 -16.44 -6.58
CA SER A 504 -7.76 -16.27 -6.54
C SER A 504 -7.33 -15.10 -7.43
N VAL A 505 -6.36 -14.29 -6.96
CA VAL A 505 -5.81 -13.13 -7.69
C VAL A 505 -4.32 -13.34 -7.89
N LYS A 506 -3.84 -13.51 -9.15
CA LYS A 506 -2.45 -13.91 -9.40
C LYS A 506 -1.81 -13.14 -10.55
N PRO A 507 -0.48 -12.90 -10.50
CA PRO A 507 0.25 -12.31 -11.61
C PRO A 507 0.60 -13.35 -12.66
N PHE A 508 0.31 -13.03 -13.93
CA PHE A 508 0.72 -13.78 -15.11
C PHE A 508 1.20 -12.78 -16.18
N PRO A 509 2.49 -12.47 -16.24
CA PRO A 509 3.01 -11.54 -17.23
C PRO A 509 2.88 -12.13 -18.64
N ILE A 510 2.00 -11.54 -19.47
CA ILE A 510 1.81 -12.01 -20.86
C ILE A 510 3.05 -11.74 -21.71
N SER A 511 3.26 -12.55 -22.73
CA SER A 511 4.41 -12.45 -23.60
C SER A 511 4.05 -12.75 -25.07
N VAL A 512 5.05 -12.92 -25.90
CA VAL A 512 4.93 -13.20 -27.33
C VAL A 512 5.34 -14.65 -27.65
N ALA A 513 4.94 -15.15 -28.80
CA ALA A 513 5.38 -16.45 -29.27
C ALA A 513 6.83 -16.35 -29.79
N PRO A 514 7.71 -17.32 -29.47
CA PRO A 514 9.09 -17.31 -29.94
C PRO A 514 9.23 -17.61 -31.44
N GLU A 515 8.22 -18.20 -32.05
CA GLU A 515 8.21 -18.65 -33.46
C GLU A 515 7.90 -17.52 -34.46
N PHE A 516 7.74 -16.25 -34.01
CA PHE A 516 7.59 -15.12 -34.90
C PHE A 516 8.71 -14.99 -35.94
N VAL A 517 9.79 -15.80 -35.83
CA VAL A 517 11.04 -15.62 -36.58
C VAL A 517 11.25 -16.69 -37.68
N ASP A 518 10.32 -17.65 -37.87
CA ASP A 518 10.54 -18.75 -38.82
C ASP A 518 10.66 -18.35 -40.30
N ASP A 519 10.20 -17.13 -40.65
CA ASP A 519 10.44 -16.59 -41.99
C ASP A 519 10.56 -15.05 -41.95
N PRO A 520 11.68 -14.50 -41.43
CA PRO A 520 11.89 -13.06 -41.39
C PRO A 520 11.93 -12.52 -42.81
N PRO A 521 11.32 -11.34 -43.05
CA PRO A 521 11.41 -10.71 -44.37
C PRO A 521 12.89 -10.45 -44.69
N ARG A 522 13.39 -11.05 -45.77
CA ARG A 522 14.78 -10.95 -46.23
C ARG A 522 15.09 -9.57 -46.85
N VAL A 523 14.55 -8.50 -46.29
CA VAL A 523 14.82 -7.14 -46.70
C VAL A 523 16.13 -6.71 -46.03
N SER A 524 17.13 -6.30 -46.78
CA SER A 524 18.36 -5.74 -46.21
C SER A 524 18.13 -4.34 -45.64
N ARG A 525 18.97 -3.90 -44.68
CA ARG A 525 18.93 -2.51 -44.16
C ARG A 525 18.98 -1.49 -45.28
N ALA A 526 19.86 -1.67 -46.26
CA ALA A 526 19.98 -0.76 -47.38
C ALA A 526 18.70 -0.68 -48.23
N GLU A 527 18.04 -1.82 -48.46
CA GLU A 527 16.75 -1.86 -49.16
C GLU A 527 15.64 -1.21 -48.36
N LEU A 528 15.57 -1.41 -47.06
CA LEU A 528 14.60 -0.75 -46.17
C LEU A 528 14.76 0.78 -46.23
N LEU A 529 15.98 1.29 -46.05
CA LEU A 529 16.29 2.73 -46.10
C LEU A 529 15.95 3.32 -47.47
N ARG A 530 16.27 2.60 -48.58
CA ARG A 530 15.92 3.00 -49.92
C ARG A 530 14.41 3.12 -50.16
N ARG A 531 13.63 2.14 -49.68
CA ARG A 531 12.15 2.17 -49.74
C ARG A 531 11.56 3.35 -49.00
N LEU A 532 12.19 3.71 -47.85
CA LEU A 532 11.78 4.87 -47.08
C LEU A 532 12.28 6.20 -47.62
N GLY A 533 13.15 6.16 -48.65
CA GLY A 533 13.76 7.37 -49.24
C GLY A 533 14.68 8.12 -48.30
N ILE A 534 15.33 7.38 -47.35
CA ILE A 534 16.22 7.97 -46.32
C ILE A 534 17.64 7.43 -46.42
N GLN A 535 18.57 8.29 -46.03
CA GLN A 535 19.96 7.94 -45.80
C GLN A 535 20.25 8.24 -44.34
N ALA A 536 20.64 7.24 -43.56
CA ALA A 536 20.95 7.40 -42.15
C ALA A 536 22.00 6.38 -41.72
N GLU A 537 22.91 6.82 -40.89
CA GLU A 537 23.86 5.95 -40.17
C GLU A 537 23.14 5.16 -39.09
N PHE A 538 22.28 5.84 -38.33
CA PHE A 538 21.51 5.29 -37.24
C PHE A 538 20.01 5.33 -37.52
N LEU A 539 19.32 4.29 -37.10
CA LEU A 539 17.88 4.12 -37.24
C LEU A 539 17.25 3.85 -35.87
N GLY A 540 16.45 4.79 -35.38
CA GLY A 540 15.58 4.57 -34.24
C GLY A 540 14.18 4.14 -34.71
N VAL A 541 13.48 3.29 -33.95
CA VAL A 541 12.13 2.86 -34.26
C VAL A 541 11.20 2.98 -33.06
N GLY A 542 9.95 3.34 -33.34
CA GLY A 542 8.80 3.27 -32.42
C GLY A 542 7.60 2.65 -33.12
N VAL A 543 6.91 1.74 -32.47
CA VAL A 543 5.74 1.06 -33.05
C VAL A 543 4.60 1.08 -32.04
N GLU A 544 3.52 1.78 -32.34
CA GLU A 544 2.39 1.89 -31.41
C GLU A 544 1.13 2.32 -32.13
N ARG A 545 -0.01 2.11 -31.52
CA ARG A 545 -1.24 2.80 -31.92
C ARG A 545 -1.16 4.25 -31.48
N ILE A 546 -1.86 5.13 -32.20
CA ILE A 546 -2.04 6.53 -31.78
C ILE A 546 -2.95 6.53 -30.55
N ASP A 547 -2.34 6.62 -29.37
CA ASP A 547 -3.01 6.56 -28.08
C ASP A 547 -2.26 7.46 -27.09
N TYR A 548 -3.00 8.24 -26.31
CA TYR A 548 -2.43 9.21 -25.36
C TYR A 548 -1.65 8.54 -24.20
N THR A 549 -1.86 7.24 -23.98
CA THR A 549 -1.11 6.47 -22.98
C THR A 549 0.29 6.09 -23.44
N LYS A 550 0.60 6.20 -24.74
CA LYS A 550 1.84 5.69 -25.34
C LYS A 550 3.01 6.68 -25.35
N GLY A 551 2.78 7.93 -24.90
CA GLY A 551 3.83 8.92 -24.75
C GLY A 551 4.47 9.35 -26.08
N LEU A 552 3.67 9.41 -27.16
CA LEU A 552 4.16 9.86 -28.47
C LEU A 552 4.60 11.34 -28.48
N PRO A 553 3.86 12.28 -27.89
CA PRO A 553 4.33 13.66 -27.76
C PRO A 553 5.61 13.79 -26.94
N GLU A 554 5.72 13.03 -25.86
CA GLU A 554 6.92 12.99 -25.00
C GLU A 554 8.14 12.50 -25.78
N ARG A 555 7.98 11.46 -26.58
CA ARG A 555 9.00 10.92 -27.48
C ARG A 555 9.47 11.95 -28.50
N ILE A 556 8.54 12.65 -29.15
CA ILE A 556 8.86 13.70 -30.13
C ILE A 556 9.63 14.85 -29.46
N ARG A 557 9.19 15.29 -28.29
CA ARG A 557 9.87 16.33 -27.50
C ARG A 557 11.26 15.88 -27.05
N ALA A 558 11.41 14.62 -26.65
CA ALA A 558 12.72 14.06 -26.28
C ALA A 558 13.68 14.00 -27.47
N LEU A 559 13.20 13.60 -28.65
CA LEU A 559 14.01 13.63 -29.88
C LEU A 559 14.38 15.05 -30.30
N ARG A 560 13.49 16.03 -30.14
CA ARG A 560 13.82 17.43 -30.34
C ARG A 560 14.93 17.88 -29.40
N PHE A 561 14.77 17.62 -28.10
CA PHE A 561 15.77 17.92 -27.09
C PHE A 561 17.11 17.23 -27.39
N PHE A 562 17.07 15.98 -27.87
CA PHE A 562 18.26 15.24 -28.28
C PHE A 562 19.00 15.95 -29.43
N PHE A 563 18.31 16.36 -30.49
CA PHE A 563 18.96 17.06 -31.61
C PHE A 563 19.40 18.49 -31.27
N GLU A 564 18.81 19.13 -30.28
CA GLU A 564 19.28 20.41 -29.74
C GLU A 564 20.56 20.23 -28.92
N THR A 565 20.62 19.20 -28.09
CA THR A 565 21.74 18.96 -27.15
C THR A 565 22.92 18.27 -27.81
N TYR A 566 22.68 17.38 -28.78
CA TYR A 566 23.70 16.57 -29.46
C TYR A 566 23.66 16.80 -30.99
N PRO A 567 24.08 17.98 -31.44
CA PRO A 567 23.99 18.37 -32.87
C PRO A 567 24.83 17.47 -33.80
N GLU A 568 25.81 16.74 -33.30
CA GLU A 568 26.65 15.79 -34.03
C GLU A 568 25.87 14.59 -34.59
N TYR A 569 24.67 14.31 -34.09
CA TYR A 569 23.78 13.26 -34.60
C TYR A 569 22.80 13.76 -35.68
N ARG A 570 22.77 15.07 -35.95
CA ARG A 570 21.99 15.60 -37.08
C ARG A 570 22.56 15.03 -38.38
N GLU A 571 21.67 14.77 -39.32
CA GLU A 571 21.94 14.08 -40.59
C GLU A 571 22.41 12.63 -40.47
N ARG A 572 22.68 12.11 -39.25
CA ARG A 572 23.14 10.75 -38.99
C ARG A 572 22.03 9.84 -38.44
N LEU A 573 21.11 10.35 -37.62
CA LEU A 573 20.02 9.59 -37.02
C LEU A 573 18.68 9.93 -37.71
N VAL A 574 17.93 8.90 -38.09
CA VAL A 574 16.51 9.00 -38.46
C VAL A 574 15.70 8.17 -37.48
N PHE A 575 14.62 8.74 -36.96
CA PHE A 575 13.63 8.01 -36.17
C PHE A 575 12.40 7.72 -37.00
N VAL A 576 12.00 6.46 -37.05
CA VAL A 576 10.80 5.98 -37.77
C VAL A 576 9.72 5.60 -36.76
N GLN A 577 8.58 6.29 -36.82
CA GLN A 577 7.40 5.98 -36.02
C GLN A 577 6.34 5.32 -36.88
N LEU A 578 6.09 4.04 -36.62
CA LEU A 578 4.92 3.35 -37.15
C LEU A 578 3.76 3.58 -36.19
N ALA A 579 2.66 4.18 -36.68
CA ALA A 579 1.56 4.66 -35.85
C ALA A 579 0.21 4.27 -36.48
N ALA A 580 -0.39 3.19 -35.99
CA ALA A 580 -1.69 2.77 -36.44
C ALA A 580 -2.79 3.70 -35.86
N PRO A 581 -3.71 4.25 -36.66
CA PRO A 581 -4.88 4.96 -36.17
C PRO A 581 -5.69 4.09 -35.22
N SER A 582 -6.22 4.67 -34.15
CA SER A 582 -7.00 3.97 -33.14
C SER A 582 -8.16 4.84 -32.66
N ARG A 583 -9.32 4.23 -32.42
CA ARG A 583 -10.46 4.84 -31.72
C ARG A 583 -10.84 6.24 -32.23
N GLY A 584 -10.81 6.46 -33.54
CA GLY A 584 -10.99 7.77 -34.19
C GLY A 584 -12.34 8.45 -33.94
N MET A 585 -13.32 7.75 -33.37
CA MET A 585 -14.62 8.33 -32.98
C MET A 585 -14.56 9.06 -31.63
N ILE A 586 -13.49 8.90 -30.85
CA ILE A 586 -13.34 9.50 -29.54
C ILE A 586 -12.51 10.78 -29.66
N ASP A 587 -13.03 11.90 -29.16
CA ASP A 587 -12.41 13.23 -29.31
C ASP A 587 -10.97 13.29 -28.80
N ARG A 588 -10.69 12.67 -27.65
CA ARG A 588 -9.35 12.64 -27.06
C ARG A 588 -8.33 11.97 -27.98
N TYR A 589 -8.74 10.95 -28.75
CA TYR A 589 -7.86 10.29 -29.71
C TYR A 589 -7.63 11.14 -30.97
N GLN A 590 -8.59 11.95 -31.35
CA GLN A 590 -8.41 12.94 -32.42
C GLN A 590 -7.47 14.07 -31.98
N GLU A 591 -7.58 14.50 -30.74
CA GLU A 591 -6.69 15.51 -30.15
C GLU A 591 -5.24 15.04 -30.12
N ILE A 592 -4.98 13.85 -29.57
CA ILE A 592 -3.61 13.31 -29.50
C ILE A 592 -3.03 13.10 -30.90
N GLN A 593 -3.85 12.68 -31.86
CA GLN A 593 -3.39 12.54 -33.23
C GLN A 593 -2.94 13.90 -33.82
N ARG A 594 -3.72 14.97 -33.61
CA ARG A 594 -3.35 16.34 -34.04
C ARG A 594 -2.06 16.82 -33.34
N GLU A 595 -1.94 16.58 -32.04
CA GLU A 595 -0.73 16.92 -31.23
C GLU A 595 0.51 16.20 -31.78
N VAL A 596 0.41 14.91 -32.09
CA VAL A 596 1.51 14.13 -32.67
C VAL A 596 1.89 14.66 -34.06
N GLU A 597 0.91 14.91 -34.95
CA GLU A 597 1.16 15.42 -36.29
C GLU A 597 1.81 16.82 -36.27
N GLU A 598 1.36 17.69 -35.37
CA GLU A 598 1.94 19.00 -35.13
C GLU A 598 3.39 18.89 -34.61
N GLY A 599 3.62 18.10 -33.57
CA GLY A 599 4.95 17.91 -32.99
C GLY A 599 5.95 17.34 -34.01
N VAL A 600 5.53 16.39 -34.84
CA VAL A 600 6.37 15.85 -35.94
C VAL A 600 6.69 16.93 -36.94
N ARG A 601 5.69 17.76 -37.34
CA ARG A 601 5.92 18.87 -38.29
C ARG A 601 6.92 19.87 -37.72
N GLU A 602 6.75 20.29 -36.49
CA GLU A 602 7.66 21.22 -35.79
C GLU A 602 9.08 20.67 -35.67
N LEU A 603 9.23 19.42 -35.27
CA LEU A 603 10.52 18.75 -35.16
C LEU A 603 11.23 18.72 -36.52
N ASN A 604 10.52 18.31 -37.57
CA ASN A 604 11.09 18.27 -38.90
C ASN A 604 11.42 19.67 -39.41
N GLN A 605 10.55 20.66 -39.24
CA GLN A 605 10.84 22.05 -39.65
C GLN A 605 12.07 22.63 -38.95
N ALA A 606 12.33 22.27 -37.69
CA ALA A 606 13.47 22.77 -36.96
C ALA A 606 14.82 22.21 -37.44
N PHE A 607 14.84 20.97 -37.95
CA PHE A 607 16.12 20.28 -38.20
C PHE A 607 16.29 19.71 -39.61
N GLN A 608 15.19 19.51 -40.41
CA GLN A 608 15.32 18.89 -41.73
C GLN A 608 16.22 19.67 -42.67
N THR A 609 16.92 18.94 -43.52
CA THR A 609 17.71 19.49 -44.65
C THR A 609 17.08 19.06 -45.96
N LYS A 610 17.71 19.40 -47.08
CA LYS A 610 17.22 18.97 -48.41
C LYS A 610 17.25 17.43 -48.57
N THR A 611 18.14 16.78 -47.90
CA THR A 611 18.42 15.33 -48.05
C THR A 611 18.09 14.51 -46.82
N TRP A 612 17.79 15.16 -45.72
CA TRP A 612 17.57 14.46 -44.44
C TRP A 612 16.34 14.99 -43.68
N ARG A 613 15.56 14.05 -43.14
CA ARG A 613 14.43 14.30 -42.26
C ARG A 613 14.60 13.51 -40.97
N PRO A 614 14.66 14.18 -39.81
CA PRO A 614 14.94 13.50 -38.53
C PRO A 614 13.87 12.53 -38.07
N PHE A 615 12.61 12.79 -38.40
CA PHE A 615 11.48 11.98 -37.94
C PHE A 615 10.59 11.59 -39.13
N LEU A 616 10.45 10.29 -39.33
CA LEU A 616 9.55 9.74 -40.34
C LEU A 616 8.31 9.16 -39.64
N TYR A 617 7.16 9.75 -39.92
CA TYR A 617 5.87 9.36 -39.35
C TYR A 617 5.05 8.58 -40.35
N LEU A 618 4.89 7.26 -40.08
CA LEU A 618 4.15 6.31 -40.90
C LEU A 618 2.77 6.04 -40.29
N LYS A 619 1.79 6.88 -40.64
CA LYS A 619 0.42 6.78 -40.15
C LYS A 619 -0.37 5.80 -41.00
N ALA A 620 -0.23 4.51 -40.74
CA ALA A 620 -0.96 3.46 -41.43
C ALA A 620 -1.01 2.19 -40.52
N HIS A 621 -1.92 1.28 -40.90
CA HIS A 621 -1.83 -0.08 -40.39
C HIS A 621 -0.71 -0.79 -41.16
N HIS A 622 0.21 -1.40 -40.43
CA HIS A 622 1.31 -2.20 -40.94
C HIS A 622 1.09 -3.65 -40.53
N GLU A 623 1.38 -4.59 -41.44
CA GLU A 623 1.38 -6.00 -41.11
C GLU A 623 2.58 -6.33 -40.22
N HIS A 624 2.47 -7.37 -39.38
CA HIS A 624 3.55 -7.78 -38.49
C HIS A 624 4.87 -8.04 -39.23
N ARG A 625 4.81 -8.66 -40.41
CA ARG A 625 5.98 -8.91 -41.26
C ARG A 625 6.73 -7.63 -41.65
N ASP A 626 5.99 -6.56 -41.95
CA ASP A 626 6.59 -5.27 -42.30
C ASP A 626 7.26 -4.65 -41.07
N ILE A 627 6.58 -4.69 -39.92
CA ILE A 627 7.10 -4.18 -38.63
C ILE A 627 8.42 -4.86 -38.26
N TRP A 628 8.54 -6.17 -38.48
CA TRP A 628 9.75 -6.93 -38.15
C TRP A 628 10.98 -6.45 -38.93
N ALA A 629 10.81 -5.99 -40.16
CA ALA A 629 11.93 -5.42 -40.94
C ALA A 629 12.49 -4.17 -40.26
N TYR A 630 11.63 -3.34 -39.66
CA TYR A 630 12.08 -2.16 -38.91
C TYR A 630 12.77 -2.58 -37.59
N TYR A 631 12.19 -3.51 -36.81
CA TYR A 631 12.80 -4.01 -35.59
C TYR A 631 14.19 -4.59 -35.85
N ARG A 632 14.33 -5.42 -36.89
CA ARG A 632 15.58 -6.11 -37.20
C ARG A 632 16.72 -5.15 -37.56
N HIS A 633 16.41 -4.02 -38.19
CA HIS A 633 17.40 -3.09 -38.71
C HIS A 633 17.58 -1.82 -37.86
N ALA A 634 16.78 -1.66 -36.81
CA ALA A 634 16.92 -0.51 -35.91
C ALA A 634 18.13 -0.66 -34.99
N ASP A 635 18.84 0.43 -34.79
CA ASP A 635 19.91 0.52 -33.79
C ASP A 635 19.34 0.60 -32.38
N PHE A 636 18.14 1.21 -32.23
CA PHE A 636 17.38 1.18 -30.99
C PHE A 636 15.88 1.24 -31.25
N CYS A 637 15.13 0.67 -30.29
CA CYS A 637 13.66 0.79 -30.22
C CYS A 637 13.28 1.60 -28.97
N MET A 638 12.32 2.54 -29.13
CA MET A 638 11.78 3.32 -28.02
C MET A 638 10.34 2.92 -27.70
N VAL A 639 10.11 2.54 -26.45
CA VAL A 639 8.81 2.28 -25.87
C VAL A 639 8.62 3.24 -24.69
N THR A 640 7.91 4.33 -24.91
CA THR A 640 7.80 5.46 -23.97
C THR A 640 6.41 5.61 -23.35
N SER A 641 5.68 4.49 -23.19
CA SER A 641 4.33 4.53 -22.62
C SER A 641 4.32 5.27 -21.28
N LEU A 642 3.36 6.18 -21.11
CA LEU A 642 3.17 6.90 -19.85
C LEU A 642 2.63 5.99 -18.75
N HIS A 643 1.85 4.98 -19.14
CA HIS A 643 1.44 3.85 -18.31
C HIS A 643 0.93 2.72 -19.22
N ASP A 644 1.34 1.49 -18.94
CA ASP A 644 0.96 0.33 -19.75
C ASP A 644 0.95 -0.94 -18.91
N GLY A 645 -0.03 -1.80 -19.13
CA GLY A 645 -0.14 -3.06 -18.39
C GLY A 645 1.07 -3.98 -18.59
N MET A 646 1.51 -4.15 -19.85
CA MET A 646 2.70 -4.95 -20.20
C MET A 646 3.54 -4.23 -21.27
N ASN A 647 3.00 -3.97 -22.43
CA ASN A 647 3.61 -3.53 -23.68
C ASN A 647 4.36 -4.65 -24.42
N LEU A 648 3.66 -5.31 -25.33
CA LEU A 648 4.22 -6.40 -26.11
C LEU A 648 5.25 -5.94 -27.16
N VAL A 649 5.19 -4.68 -27.63
CA VAL A 649 6.15 -4.12 -28.59
C VAL A 649 7.61 -4.27 -28.09
N ALA A 650 7.84 -4.03 -26.79
CA ALA A 650 9.16 -4.25 -26.20
C ALA A 650 9.62 -5.70 -26.33
N LYS A 651 8.72 -6.66 -26.10
CA LYS A 651 9.01 -8.10 -26.21
C LYS A 651 9.14 -8.55 -27.67
N GLU A 652 8.30 -8.00 -28.56
CA GLU A 652 8.39 -8.24 -30.01
C GLU A 652 9.73 -7.79 -30.59
N PHE A 653 10.17 -6.56 -30.24
CA PHE A 653 11.48 -6.06 -30.64
C PHE A 653 12.60 -7.00 -30.20
N VAL A 654 12.63 -7.37 -28.93
CA VAL A 654 13.65 -8.27 -28.38
C VAL A 654 13.58 -9.65 -29.04
N SER A 655 12.40 -10.17 -29.32
CA SER A 655 12.19 -11.49 -29.96
C SER A 655 12.75 -11.52 -31.40
N VAL A 656 12.55 -10.45 -32.18
CA VAL A 656 12.99 -10.36 -33.59
C VAL A 656 14.52 -10.20 -33.72
N ARG A 657 15.23 -9.76 -32.67
CA ARG A 657 16.69 -9.52 -32.72
C ARG A 657 17.51 -10.81 -32.57
N ASP A 658 17.35 -11.72 -33.52
CA ASP A 658 18.16 -12.96 -33.59
C ASP A 658 19.65 -12.69 -33.93
N ASP A 659 19.97 -11.49 -34.43
CA ASP A 659 21.32 -10.96 -34.58
C ASP A 659 21.98 -10.55 -33.25
N GLU A 660 21.22 -10.61 -32.13
CA GLU A 660 21.66 -10.23 -30.78
C GLU A 660 22.18 -8.79 -30.67
N ASP A 661 21.69 -7.88 -31.54
CA ASP A 661 22.11 -6.49 -31.61
C ASP A 661 20.92 -5.53 -31.34
N GLY A 662 21.20 -4.20 -31.25
CA GLY A 662 20.23 -3.16 -30.98
C GLY A 662 19.95 -2.93 -29.49
N ALA A 663 19.49 -1.73 -29.16
CA ALA A 663 19.19 -1.31 -27.81
C ALA A 663 17.66 -1.10 -27.61
N LEU A 664 17.14 -1.44 -26.45
CA LEU A 664 15.77 -1.14 -26.06
C LEU A 664 15.76 0.00 -25.05
N ILE A 665 15.07 1.09 -25.37
CA ILE A 665 14.76 2.20 -24.46
C ILE A 665 13.32 1.99 -24.00
N LEU A 666 13.12 1.73 -22.70
CA LEU A 666 11.85 1.24 -22.17
C LEU A 666 11.37 2.09 -20.99
N SER A 667 10.12 2.53 -21.07
CA SER A 667 9.47 3.23 -19.95
C SER A 667 9.39 2.35 -18.70
N ARG A 668 9.78 2.94 -17.57
CA ARG A 668 9.63 2.32 -16.24
C ARG A 668 8.16 2.05 -15.86
N PHE A 669 7.20 2.68 -16.56
CA PHE A 669 5.76 2.54 -16.33
C PHE A 669 5.10 1.50 -17.24
N ALA A 670 5.86 0.79 -18.05
CA ALA A 670 5.40 -0.39 -18.78
C ALA A 670 5.69 -1.65 -17.98
N GLY A 671 4.73 -2.58 -17.89
CA GLY A 671 4.92 -3.84 -17.15
C GLY A 671 6.14 -4.65 -17.62
N ALA A 672 6.47 -4.59 -18.91
CA ALA A 672 7.65 -5.24 -19.48
C ALA A 672 8.99 -4.81 -18.84
N SER A 673 9.06 -3.63 -18.23
CA SER A 673 10.28 -3.15 -17.54
C SER A 673 10.67 -4.01 -16.33
N HIS A 674 9.73 -4.74 -15.75
CA HIS A 674 10.01 -5.66 -14.64
C HIS A 674 10.74 -6.94 -15.09
N GLU A 675 10.58 -7.33 -16.36
CA GLU A 675 11.20 -8.52 -16.95
C GLU A 675 12.44 -8.17 -17.79
N LEU A 676 12.38 -7.07 -18.58
CA LEU A 676 13.44 -6.62 -19.47
C LEU A 676 14.37 -5.62 -18.79
N ARG A 677 15.00 -6.02 -17.70
CA ARG A 677 15.81 -5.14 -16.83
C ARG A 677 17.12 -4.67 -17.48
N ASP A 678 17.56 -5.32 -18.54
CA ASP A 678 18.73 -4.95 -19.32
C ASP A 678 18.44 -3.87 -20.37
N ALA A 679 17.19 -3.44 -20.53
CA ALA A 679 16.81 -2.27 -21.31
C ALA A 679 17.34 -0.97 -20.65
N LEU A 680 17.46 0.10 -21.43
CA LEU A 680 17.69 1.46 -20.93
C LEU A 680 16.35 1.97 -20.37
N ILE A 681 16.21 1.91 -19.05
CA ILE A 681 14.96 2.26 -18.36
C ILE A 681 14.84 3.77 -18.21
N VAL A 682 13.77 4.34 -18.75
CA VAL A 682 13.53 5.78 -18.76
C VAL A 682 12.25 6.17 -18.05
N ASN A 683 12.22 7.41 -17.57
CA ASN A 683 10.98 8.08 -17.20
C ASN A 683 10.51 8.93 -18.41
N PRO A 684 9.37 8.63 -19.06
CA PRO A 684 8.92 9.37 -20.25
C PRO A 684 8.59 10.85 -19.99
N TYR A 685 8.45 11.25 -18.73
CA TYR A 685 8.29 12.66 -18.36
C TYR A 685 9.63 13.42 -18.22
N ASP A 686 10.76 12.72 -18.25
CA ASP A 686 12.10 13.29 -18.21
C ASP A 686 12.73 13.31 -19.62
N LEU A 687 12.55 14.45 -20.30
CA LEU A 687 13.04 14.63 -21.68
C LEU A 687 14.57 14.52 -21.77
N ALA A 688 15.29 15.08 -20.79
CA ALA A 688 16.73 15.03 -20.76
C ALA A 688 17.26 13.61 -20.53
N GLY A 689 16.66 12.86 -19.59
CA GLY A 689 17.00 11.47 -19.35
C GLY A 689 16.68 10.56 -20.55
N MET A 690 15.59 10.84 -21.29
CA MET A 690 15.31 10.13 -22.54
C MET A 690 16.35 10.44 -23.63
N ALA A 691 16.72 11.72 -23.79
CA ALA A 691 17.75 12.11 -24.76
C ALA A 691 19.11 11.50 -24.44
N GLU A 692 19.49 11.49 -23.17
CA GLU A 692 20.73 10.80 -22.71
C GLU A 692 20.68 9.30 -23.00
N SER A 693 19.52 8.66 -22.82
CA SER A 693 19.33 7.24 -23.13
C SER A 693 19.45 6.96 -24.64
N ILE A 694 18.98 7.86 -25.50
CA ILE A 694 19.21 7.76 -26.94
C ILE A 694 20.71 7.81 -27.24
N ARG A 695 21.46 8.79 -26.68
CA ARG A 695 22.90 8.88 -26.81
C ARG A 695 23.59 7.60 -26.33
N ALA A 696 23.24 7.14 -25.13
CA ALA A 696 23.79 5.91 -24.56
C ALA A 696 23.53 4.68 -25.45
N ALA A 697 22.35 4.58 -26.07
CA ALA A 697 22.03 3.51 -27.02
C ALA A 697 22.93 3.53 -28.26
N LEU A 698 23.20 4.74 -28.78
CA LEU A 698 24.02 4.92 -29.99
C LEU A 698 25.52 4.71 -29.72
N GLU A 699 26.00 5.12 -28.54
CA GLU A 699 27.41 5.01 -28.12
C GLU A 699 27.75 3.67 -27.43
N MET A 700 26.73 2.84 -27.13
CA MET A 700 26.93 1.58 -26.40
C MET A 700 27.92 0.66 -27.15
N PRO A 701 28.96 0.16 -26.47
CA PRO A 701 29.87 -0.79 -27.05
C PRO A 701 29.14 -2.02 -27.61
N PRO A 702 29.52 -2.53 -28.78
CA PRO A 702 28.83 -3.69 -29.39
C PRO A 702 28.76 -4.91 -28.47
N GLU A 703 29.80 -5.17 -27.69
CA GLU A 703 29.84 -6.29 -26.73
C GLU A 703 28.80 -6.12 -25.59
N GLU A 704 28.65 -4.92 -25.05
CA GLU A 704 27.66 -4.62 -24.02
C GLU A 704 26.24 -4.71 -24.61
N ARG A 705 26.01 -4.12 -25.77
CA ARG A 705 24.73 -4.15 -26.46
C ARG A 705 24.29 -5.59 -26.74
N ARG A 706 25.21 -6.41 -27.22
CA ARG A 706 24.99 -7.86 -27.45
C ARG A 706 24.68 -8.59 -26.15
N ALA A 707 25.46 -8.39 -25.11
CA ALA A 707 25.25 -9.06 -23.83
C ALA A 707 23.87 -8.71 -23.21
N ARG A 708 23.46 -7.45 -23.29
CA ARG A 708 22.12 -7.00 -22.84
C ARG A 708 21.01 -7.67 -23.67
N MET A 709 21.14 -7.68 -25.01
CA MET A 709 20.15 -8.28 -25.88
C MET A 709 20.01 -9.78 -25.63
N ILE A 710 21.10 -10.53 -25.48
CA ILE A 710 21.08 -11.95 -25.14
C ILE A 710 20.27 -12.21 -23.86
N ARG A 711 20.52 -11.44 -22.77
CA ARG A 711 19.79 -11.63 -21.51
C ARG A 711 18.30 -11.32 -21.66
N MET A 712 17.94 -10.26 -22.37
CA MET A 712 16.54 -9.92 -22.64
C MET A 712 15.86 -11.00 -23.51
N ARG A 713 16.54 -11.50 -24.53
CA ARG A 713 16.02 -12.60 -25.37
C ARG A 713 15.79 -13.89 -24.57
N HIS A 714 16.73 -14.27 -23.71
CA HIS A 714 16.52 -15.39 -22.79
C HIS A 714 15.27 -15.21 -21.94
N SER A 715 15.07 -14.02 -21.38
CA SER A 715 13.87 -13.72 -20.60
C SER A 715 12.58 -13.90 -21.41
N VAL A 716 12.53 -13.39 -22.65
CA VAL A 716 11.33 -13.49 -23.51
C VAL A 716 11.08 -14.93 -23.96
N VAL A 717 12.11 -15.69 -24.31
CA VAL A 717 11.99 -17.09 -24.72
C VAL A 717 11.55 -17.98 -23.57
N ASP A 718 12.13 -17.79 -22.38
CA ASP A 718 11.77 -18.55 -21.20
C ASP A 718 10.36 -18.25 -20.69
N HIS A 719 9.90 -16.99 -20.82
CA HIS A 719 8.59 -16.53 -20.38
C HIS A 719 7.68 -16.20 -21.57
N ASN A 720 7.65 -17.09 -22.56
CA ASN A 720 6.86 -16.91 -23.78
C ASN A 720 5.35 -17.12 -23.56
N ILE A 721 4.55 -16.88 -24.60
CA ILE A 721 3.08 -16.96 -24.53
C ILE A 721 2.58 -18.36 -24.20
N TYR A 722 3.26 -19.42 -24.64
CA TYR A 722 2.86 -20.81 -24.39
C TYR A 722 3.01 -21.16 -22.90
N ARG A 723 4.08 -20.67 -22.27
CA ARG A 723 4.27 -20.79 -20.82
C ARG A 723 3.20 -20.00 -20.05
N TRP A 724 2.91 -18.78 -20.47
CA TRP A 724 1.86 -17.95 -19.88
C TRP A 724 0.51 -18.69 -19.89
N ALA A 725 0.11 -19.21 -21.06
CA ALA A 725 -1.12 -19.98 -21.21
C ALA A 725 -1.10 -21.26 -20.37
N GLY A 726 0.00 -22.01 -20.38
CA GLY A 726 0.14 -23.23 -19.60
C GLY A 726 -0.01 -23.00 -18.10
N LEU A 727 0.62 -21.94 -17.55
CA LEU A 727 0.52 -21.59 -16.14
C LEU A 727 -0.91 -21.17 -15.76
N LEU A 728 -1.53 -20.30 -16.55
CA LEU A 728 -2.87 -19.80 -16.29
C LEU A 728 -3.91 -20.92 -16.36
N LEU A 729 -3.87 -21.74 -17.41
CA LEU A 729 -4.78 -22.87 -17.58
C LEU A 729 -4.56 -23.96 -16.51
N SER A 730 -3.33 -24.18 -16.07
CA SER A 730 -3.02 -25.08 -14.96
C SER A 730 -3.64 -24.63 -13.66
N GLU A 731 -3.52 -23.35 -13.35
CA GLU A 731 -4.14 -22.78 -12.14
C GLU A 731 -5.67 -22.90 -12.22
N LEU A 732 -6.27 -22.53 -13.33
CA LEU A 732 -7.71 -22.60 -13.54
C LEU A 732 -8.24 -24.05 -13.46
N ALA A 733 -7.54 -25.02 -14.07
CA ALA A 733 -7.95 -26.42 -14.08
C ALA A 733 -7.89 -27.10 -12.71
N ARG A 734 -7.06 -26.59 -11.79
CA ARG A 734 -6.88 -27.11 -10.42
C ARG A 734 -7.89 -26.56 -9.42
N ILE A 735 -8.64 -25.51 -9.75
CA ILE A 735 -9.63 -24.95 -8.84
C ILE A 735 -10.74 -25.98 -8.60
N PRO A 736 -11.02 -26.37 -7.34
CA PRO A 736 -12.14 -27.25 -7.05
C PRO A 736 -13.44 -26.51 -7.36
N VAL A 737 -14.35 -27.17 -8.05
CA VAL A 737 -15.68 -26.64 -8.36
C VAL A 737 -16.69 -27.49 -7.64
N GLU A 738 -17.72 -26.88 -7.09
CA GLU A 738 -18.84 -27.60 -6.51
C GLU A 738 -19.52 -28.47 -7.58
N SER A 739 -19.52 -29.77 -7.34
CA SER A 739 -20.29 -30.70 -8.20
C SER A 739 -21.78 -30.38 -8.05
N THR A 740 -22.47 -30.12 -9.13
CA THR A 740 -23.93 -29.94 -9.21
C THR A 740 -24.72 -31.20 -8.85
N GLY A 741 -24.17 -32.06 -8.01
CA GLY A 741 -24.76 -33.34 -7.62
C GLY A 741 -25.01 -33.42 -6.14
N ALA A 742 -26.03 -32.72 -5.62
CA ALA A 742 -26.88 -33.12 -4.51
C ALA A 742 -27.84 -31.98 -4.14
N LYS A 743 -28.77 -31.62 -5.02
CA LYS A 743 -30.10 -31.27 -4.48
C LYS A 743 -30.69 -32.58 -4.05
N ALA A 744 -30.46 -32.94 -2.78
CA ALA A 744 -31.19 -34.02 -2.14
C ALA A 744 -32.68 -33.72 -2.23
N SER A 745 -33.40 -34.69 -2.74
CA SER A 745 -34.84 -34.87 -2.75
C SER A 745 -35.47 -34.61 -1.38
#